data_7f4cc796c13a4f5a126fb4d5da02b1bd
#
_entry.id   7f4cc796c13a4f5a126fb4d5da02b1bd
#
_cell.length_a   1.000
_cell.length_b   1.000
_cell.length_c   1.000
_cell.angle_alpha   90.00
_cell.angle_beta   90.00
_cell.angle_gamma   90.00
#
_symmetry.space_group_name_H-M   'P 1'
#
loop_
_entity.id
_entity.type
_entity.pdbx_description
1 polymer ?
#
loop_
_entity_poly.entity_id
_entity_poly.type
_entity_poly.pdbx_seq_one_letter_code
_entity_poly.pdbx_strand_id
1 'polypeptide(L)'
;VHTISHCPAVIKPAFFAKPAFLAMSCVSAFASGAAWANDLPNAPENTDSDQEVIVTGARARRHAKEVAPIVNTPRSVIVLPKEIIEQTGSTSLQDALRTVPGITFGAAEGGNPIGDRPFIRGFDSQGSIYVDGVRDLASQSREVFAIESVQIVRGSDSTLGGRGSAGGTINILSKQPEPGTFGSASASYGEADYKRVGADVNVKLSDTTAFRIAGAWHDQDVAGREAIYARRWGVAPSVTIGLGTPTRLTAGYYYLESHELPDSGIPYLYTIGNHPGTGTVVTTPALGQITIANGRTGFVSRDTYYGLKDRDFRDTKTHQATIRAEHDFGGITLRNTARFTHSEQNYIFLLPDDSTGNVYNTGQVWRRGNTRYGYSESLINQTDLFGKFKTGSIEHSFSVGAEFAWEKTRRGTYVAATGSTITPRCNARTVARYYCTDLFKPNPSDPWVNYVSDTSNVQTPITRIGRLGETQNDANTRAVYGFDSITIVPALILNLGARYDRFKSTITLPIAVGETSAFRASRVDELFNWQAGLVFKPTKDSSLYASYATSATPPNSLLGEGREDNALPITNTAVNLAILDALKPQKTKSYEVGAKASLFNEHLQLGAAVFQTDIANARTQVDANTVAFLGKTRIRGVELNVSGTIVPGWTVFGGFTHLDPKIIDAGNTALTAPAITQTVGGTTTIIRAVQVVYVPSVNTGKQIPQTAKNSFTMTSNVEVLKGLQIGGTAIYMDTQIGGYADNRAATQTAAGVITIVPATKVLTREVPGYWRFDARANYQLNGAVSLSVNAQNLTNKTYFSQTYTNHYAALAPARTVFGTVNVKF
;
A
#
# COMPACT_ATOMS: atom_id res chain seq x y z
N VAL A 1 -36.73 -10.26 42.85
CA VAL A 1 -37.77 -10.83 41.99
C VAL A 1 -37.26 -10.81 40.54
N HIS A 2 -36.96 -11.99 40.06
CA HIS A 2 -36.62 -12.42 38.69
C HIS A 2 -35.59 -11.65 37.90
N THR A 3 -34.35 -12.09 38.06
CA THR A 3 -33.23 -11.97 37.11
C THR A 3 -33.43 -12.95 35.96
N ILE A 4 -33.37 -12.47 34.74
CA ILE A 4 -33.12 -13.28 33.55
C ILE A 4 -31.72 -12.92 33.03
N SER A 5 -30.81 -13.84 33.25
CA SER A 5 -29.45 -13.80 32.68
C SER A 5 -29.52 -14.27 31.20
N HIS A 6 -29.17 -13.43 30.26
CA HIS A 6 -28.85 -13.87 28.91
C HIS A 6 -27.36 -13.75 28.72
N CYS A 7 -26.71 -14.89 28.74
CA CYS A 7 -25.36 -15.08 28.23
C CYS A 7 -25.43 -15.24 26.71
N PRO A 8 -24.76 -14.47 25.89
CA PRO A 8 -24.66 -14.78 24.46
C PRO A 8 -23.59 -15.85 24.31
N ALA A 9 -24.01 -17.04 23.90
CA ALA A 9 -23.14 -18.12 23.48
C ALA A 9 -22.27 -17.65 22.28
N VAL A 10 -20.96 -17.75 22.44
CA VAL A 10 -20.00 -17.65 21.37
C VAL A 10 -20.20 -18.86 20.46
N ILE A 11 -20.92 -18.66 19.37
CA ILE A 11 -21.03 -19.64 18.29
C ILE A 11 -19.69 -19.65 17.56
N LYS A 12 -18.88 -20.66 17.83
CA LYS A 12 -17.74 -21.00 16.97
C LYS A 12 -18.30 -21.35 15.58
N PRO A 13 -17.88 -20.72 14.50
CA PRO A 13 -18.34 -21.11 13.17
C PRO A 13 -17.69 -22.42 12.75
N ALA A 14 -18.39 -23.52 12.94
CA ALA A 14 -18.05 -24.83 12.38
C ALA A 14 -18.53 -24.94 10.92
N PHE A 15 -18.15 -23.96 10.07
CA PHE A 15 -18.68 -23.89 8.68
C PHE A 15 -17.62 -23.87 7.58
N PHE A 16 -16.34 -24.09 7.89
CA PHE A 16 -15.26 -23.99 6.91
C PHE A 16 -14.84 -25.29 6.21
N ALA A 17 -15.48 -26.41 6.46
CA ALA A 17 -15.18 -27.68 5.77
C ALA A 17 -15.93 -27.88 4.43
N LYS A 18 -16.89 -27.00 4.07
CA LYS A 18 -17.76 -27.22 2.88
C LYS A 18 -17.35 -26.51 1.58
N PRO A 19 -16.57 -25.41 1.51
CA PRO A 19 -16.24 -24.82 0.21
C PRO A 19 -15.29 -25.66 -0.63
N ALA A 20 -14.40 -26.44 -0.03
CA ALA A 20 -13.47 -27.27 -0.76
C ALA A 20 -14.17 -28.42 -1.52
N PHE A 21 -15.27 -28.94 -1.00
CA PHE A 21 -16.08 -29.98 -1.66
C PHE A 21 -16.93 -29.42 -2.79
N LEU A 22 -17.40 -28.18 -2.68
CA LEU A 22 -18.14 -27.51 -3.74
C LEU A 22 -17.22 -27.08 -4.91
N ALA A 23 -15.99 -26.66 -4.63
CA ALA A 23 -14.99 -26.33 -5.64
C ALA A 23 -14.55 -27.56 -6.44
N MET A 24 -14.42 -28.71 -5.77
CA MET A 24 -14.04 -29.96 -6.42
C MET A 24 -15.20 -30.56 -7.24
N SER A 25 -16.45 -30.36 -6.83
CA SER A 25 -17.63 -30.73 -7.60
C SER A 25 -17.90 -29.79 -8.79
N CYS A 26 -17.50 -28.51 -8.72
CA CYS A 26 -17.55 -27.61 -9.87
C CYS A 26 -16.53 -27.99 -10.96
N VAL A 27 -15.33 -28.43 -10.59
CA VAL A 27 -14.33 -28.91 -11.56
C VAL A 27 -14.79 -30.17 -12.26
N SER A 28 -15.45 -31.09 -11.55
CA SER A 28 -16.03 -32.31 -12.18
C SER A 28 -17.26 -32.02 -13.03
N ALA A 29 -18.06 -31.00 -12.75
CA ALA A 29 -19.17 -30.56 -13.58
C ALA A 29 -18.70 -29.90 -14.89
N PHE A 30 -17.56 -29.19 -14.89
CA PHE A 30 -16.99 -28.63 -16.11
C PHE A 30 -16.28 -29.63 -16.99
N ALA A 31 -15.73 -30.73 -16.43
CA ALA A 31 -15.15 -31.81 -17.23
C ALA A 31 -16.21 -32.65 -18.02
N SER A 32 -17.46 -32.68 -17.57
CA SER A 32 -18.57 -33.29 -18.29
C SER A 32 -19.22 -32.39 -19.35
N GLY A 33 -18.92 -31.07 -19.34
CA GLY A 33 -19.41 -30.10 -20.33
C GLY A 33 -18.67 -30.15 -21.69
N ALA A 34 -17.52 -30.81 -21.77
CA ALA A 34 -16.77 -30.96 -23.03
C ALA A 34 -17.47 -31.80 -24.11
N ALA A 35 -18.56 -32.47 -23.76
CA ALA A 35 -19.37 -33.26 -24.73
C ALA A 35 -20.40 -32.41 -25.50
N TRP A 36 -20.58 -31.11 -25.15
CA TRP A 36 -21.57 -30.22 -25.80
C TRP A 36 -20.95 -29.22 -26.78
N ALA A 37 -19.63 -29.29 -26.99
CA ALA A 37 -18.90 -28.38 -27.88
C ALA A 37 -18.90 -28.80 -29.36
N ASN A 38 -19.48 -29.93 -29.73
CA ASN A 38 -19.41 -30.46 -31.10
C ASN A 38 -20.53 -29.99 -32.04
N ASP A 39 -21.49 -29.22 -31.60
CA ASP A 39 -22.61 -28.74 -32.44
C ASP A 39 -22.69 -27.20 -32.59
N LEU A 40 -21.61 -26.48 -32.39
CA LEU A 40 -21.57 -25.05 -32.74
C LEU A 40 -21.06 -24.90 -34.18
N PRO A 41 -21.74 -24.13 -35.04
CA PRO A 41 -21.23 -23.87 -36.40
C PRO A 41 -19.87 -23.18 -36.31
N ASN A 42 -18.93 -23.65 -37.13
CA ASN A 42 -17.56 -23.17 -37.24
C ASN A 42 -17.52 -21.64 -37.20
N ALA A 43 -16.98 -21.10 -36.11
CA ALA A 43 -16.50 -19.75 -36.11
C ALA A 43 -15.41 -19.62 -37.21
N PRO A 44 -15.31 -18.49 -37.93
CA PRO A 44 -14.27 -18.33 -38.93
C PRO A 44 -12.92 -18.61 -38.25
N GLU A 45 -12.15 -19.54 -38.83
CA GLU A 45 -10.78 -19.82 -38.47
C GLU A 45 -9.99 -18.49 -38.55
N ASN A 46 -9.83 -17.82 -37.43
CA ASN A 46 -8.74 -16.86 -37.27
C ASN A 46 -7.47 -17.71 -37.10
N THR A 47 -6.83 -17.97 -38.23
CA THR A 47 -5.51 -18.60 -38.29
C THR A 47 -4.45 -17.57 -37.87
N ASP A 48 -4.50 -17.17 -36.62
CA ASP A 48 -3.35 -16.61 -35.92
C ASP A 48 -3.22 -17.38 -34.62
N SER A 49 -2.22 -18.23 -34.60
CA SER A 49 -1.79 -19.01 -33.44
C SER A 49 -1.23 -18.05 -32.38
N ASP A 50 -2.11 -17.42 -31.62
CA ASP A 50 -1.79 -16.29 -30.74
C ASP A 50 -1.43 -16.76 -29.38
N GLN A 51 -0.23 -17.26 -29.24
CA GLN A 51 0.53 -17.24 -27.99
C GLN A 51 1.50 -16.06 -27.91
N GLU A 52 1.25 -15.01 -28.65
CA GLU A 52 2.03 -13.78 -28.50
C GLU A 52 1.45 -12.94 -27.35
N VAL A 53 2.03 -13.10 -26.15
CA VAL A 53 1.78 -12.23 -25.02
C VAL A 53 2.26 -10.84 -25.41
N ILE A 54 1.39 -10.07 -26.04
CA ILE A 54 1.69 -8.66 -26.38
C ILE A 54 1.61 -7.85 -25.11
N VAL A 55 2.74 -7.74 -24.41
CA VAL A 55 2.91 -6.88 -23.24
C VAL A 55 3.08 -5.42 -23.69
N THR A 56 2.17 -4.92 -24.51
CA THR A 56 2.24 -3.56 -25.00
C THR A 56 1.19 -2.69 -24.34
N GLY A 57 1.62 -1.55 -23.80
CA GLY A 57 0.69 -0.53 -23.28
C GLY A 57 -0.26 0.04 -24.34
N ALA A 58 -0.12 -0.35 -25.61
CA ALA A 58 -0.98 0.08 -26.72
C ALA A 58 -2.41 -0.49 -26.63
N ARG A 59 -2.59 -1.66 -26.03
CA ARG A 59 -3.92 -2.30 -25.85
C ARG A 59 -4.54 -2.11 -24.46
N ALA A 60 -3.84 -1.46 -23.51
CA ALA A 60 -4.44 -1.11 -22.24
C ALA A 60 -5.68 -0.24 -22.48
N ARG A 61 -6.83 -0.62 -21.89
CA ARG A 61 -8.04 0.21 -21.92
C ARG A 61 -7.73 1.56 -21.31
N ARG A 62 -8.00 2.64 -22.06
CA ARG A 62 -7.77 4.00 -21.59
C ARG A 62 -8.92 4.46 -20.71
N HIS A 63 -8.60 5.08 -19.60
CA HIS A 63 -9.61 5.82 -18.85
C HIS A 63 -9.81 7.22 -19.48
N ALA A 64 -10.93 7.89 -19.17
CA ALA A 64 -11.32 9.15 -19.80
C ALA A 64 -10.27 10.26 -19.72
N LYS A 65 -9.45 10.30 -18.66
CA LYS A 65 -8.42 11.33 -18.46
C LYS A 65 -7.12 11.07 -19.23
N GLU A 66 -6.97 9.92 -19.91
CA GLU A 66 -5.82 9.61 -20.75
C GLU A 66 -5.99 10.15 -22.18
N VAL A 67 -5.59 11.38 -22.37
CA VAL A 67 -5.77 12.09 -23.65
C VAL A 67 -4.72 11.75 -24.72
N ALA A 68 -3.68 10.98 -24.38
CA ALA A 68 -2.61 10.60 -25.31
C ALA A 68 -2.15 9.14 -25.11
N PRO A 69 -1.66 8.45 -26.15
CA PRO A 69 -0.93 7.19 -26.01
C PRO A 69 0.29 7.36 -25.13
N ILE A 70 0.78 6.27 -24.52
CA ILE A 70 1.94 6.29 -23.60
C ILE A 70 3.17 6.93 -24.26
N VAL A 71 3.44 6.63 -25.55
CA VAL A 71 4.57 7.21 -26.30
C VAL A 71 4.45 8.74 -26.44
N ASN A 72 3.25 9.29 -26.45
CA ASN A 72 2.96 10.72 -26.57
C ASN A 72 2.69 11.39 -25.22
N THR A 73 2.72 10.63 -24.10
CA THR A 73 2.51 11.17 -22.76
C THR A 73 3.84 11.65 -22.18
N PRO A 74 3.99 12.93 -21.77
CA PRO A 74 5.26 13.48 -21.29
C PRO A 74 5.52 13.09 -19.81
N ARG A 75 5.49 11.80 -19.51
CA ARG A 75 5.69 11.22 -18.18
C ARG A 75 6.19 9.80 -18.26
N SER A 76 6.89 9.35 -17.23
CA SER A 76 7.20 7.92 -17.01
C SER A 76 5.92 7.17 -16.64
N VAL A 77 5.50 6.23 -17.47
CA VAL A 77 4.34 5.37 -17.26
C VAL A 77 4.76 3.92 -17.45
N ILE A 78 4.38 3.05 -16.51
CA ILE A 78 4.57 1.61 -16.59
C ILE A 78 3.19 0.95 -16.51
N VAL A 79 2.94 0.00 -17.41
CA VAL A 79 1.76 -0.86 -17.37
C VAL A 79 2.21 -2.26 -16.99
N LEU A 80 1.69 -2.77 -15.89
CA LEU A 80 1.87 -4.14 -15.41
C LEU A 80 0.63 -4.94 -15.83
N PRO A 81 0.71 -5.78 -16.86
CA PRO A 81 -0.43 -6.55 -17.38
C PRO A 81 -0.69 -7.79 -16.52
N LYS A 82 -1.89 -8.35 -16.63
CA LYS A 82 -2.29 -9.57 -15.90
C LYS A 82 -1.36 -10.75 -16.17
N GLU A 83 -0.85 -10.87 -17.39
CA GLU A 83 0.06 -11.94 -17.79
C GLU A 83 1.32 -11.98 -16.91
N ILE A 84 1.92 -10.83 -16.63
CA ILE A 84 3.07 -10.72 -15.71
C ILE A 84 2.65 -11.03 -14.28
N ILE A 85 1.48 -10.55 -13.84
CA ILE A 85 0.93 -10.82 -12.50
C ILE A 85 0.73 -12.34 -12.31
N GLU A 86 0.11 -13.01 -13.27
CA GLU A 86 -0.12 -14.46 -13.26
C GLU A 86 1.21 -15.22 -13.35
N GLN A 87 2.08 -14.78 -14.24
CA GLN A 87 3.39 -15.39 -14.46
C GLN A 87 4.27 -15.35 -13.21
N THR A 88 4.28 -14.28 -12.46
CA THR A 88 5.07 -14.13 -11.23
C THR A 88 4.43 -14.84 -10.02
N GLY A 89 3.22 -15.41 -10.20
CA GLY A 89 2.47 -16.03 -9.11
C GLY A 89 2.08 -15.03 -8.02
N SER A 90 1.94 -13.75 -8.37
CA SER A 90 1.52 -12.73 -7.44
C SER A 90 0.07 -12.93 -7.02
N THR A 91 -0.22 -12.87 -5.72
CA THR A 91 -1.57 -13.08 -5.18
C THR A 91 -2.18 -11.79 -4.62
N SER A 92 -1.37 -10.76 -4.40
CA SER A 92 -1.79 -9.45 -3.93
C SER A 92 -1.25 -8.33 -4.80
N LEU A 93 -1.86 -7.14 -4.72
CA LEU A 93 -1.35 -5.94 -5.38
C LEU A 93 0.09 -5.62 -4.93
N GLN A 94 0.38 -5.80 -3.65
CA GLN A 94 1.71 -5.59 -3.10
C GLN A 94 2.75 -6.51 -3.75
N ASP A 95 2.42 -7.80 -3.93
CA ASP A 95 3.32 -8.75 -4.59
C ASP A 95 3.54 -8.38 -6.05
N ALA A 96 2.46 -8.03 -6.76
CA ALA A 96 2.54 -7.59 -8.15
C ALA A 96 3.41 -6.33 -8.31
N LEU A 97 3.25 -5.33 -7.46
CA LEU A 97 4.02 -4.09 -7.49
C LEU A 97 5.51 -4.30 -7.14
N ARG A 98 5.90 -5.38 -6.45
CA ARG A 98 7.32 -5.72 -6.22
C ARG A 98 8.08 -6.02 -7.50
N THR A 99 7.38 -6.38 -8.58
CA THR A 99 7.97 -6.58 -9.91
C THR A 99 8.26 -5.28 -10.65
N VAL A 100 7.83 -4.13 -10.11
CA VAL A 100 8.03 -2.80 -10.71
C VAL A 100 9.18 -2.10 -10.00
N PRO A 101 10.26 -1.70 -10.72
CA PRO A 101 11.41 -1.04 -10.10
C PRO A 101 11.02 0.32 -9.49
N GLY A 102 11.70 0.73 -8.42
CA GLY A 102 11.49 2.03 -7.76
C GLY A 102 10.28 2.09 -6.83
N ILE A 103 9.61 0.96 -6.57
CA ILE A 103 8.53 0.87 -5.58
C ILE A 103 9.05 0.17 -4.33
N THR A 104 8.89 0.81 -3.17
CA THR A 104 9.12 0.23 -1.85
C THR A 104 7.81 0.21 -1.06
N PHE A 105 7.80 -0.40 0.13
CA PHE A 105 6.58 -0.53 0.93
C PHE A 105 6.82 -0.08 2.37
N GLY A 106 5.86 0.66 2.91
CA GLY A 106 5.87 1.12 4.29
C GLY A 106 5.18 0.13 5.23
N ALA A 107 5.63 0.10 6.47
CA ALA A 107 5.06 -0.73 7.52
C ALA A 107 3.81 -0.10 8.15
N ALA A 108 3.01 -0.94 8.80
CA ALA A 108 1.81 -0.56 9.53
C ALA A 108 2.18 -0.19 10.96
N GLU A 109 2.46 1.07 11.22
CA GLU A 109 2.60 1.64 12.57
C GLU A 109 2.56 3.16 12.49
N GLY A 110 2.49 3.82 13.63
CA GLY A 110 2.45 5.27 13.70
C GLY A 110 1.13 5.83 13.15
N GLY A 111 0.01 5.16 13.46
CA GLY A 111 -1.31 5.52 12.95
C GLY A 111 -1.62 4.96 11.55
N ASN A 112 -0.64 4.34 10.86
CA ASN A 112 -0.90 3.67 9.60
C ASN A 112 -1.52 2.30 9.84
N PRO A 113 -2.66 2.01 9.25
CA PRO A 113 -3.25 0.67 9.29
C PRO A 113 -2.47 -0.32 8.41
N ILE A 114 -2.73 -1.60 8.63
CA ILE A 114 -2.20 -2.66 7.75
C ILE A 114 -2.89 -2.58 6.39
N GLY A 115 -2.13 -2.62 5.30
CA GLY A 115 -2.66 -2.57 3.93
C GLY A 115 -1.59 -2.22 2.91
N ASP A 116 -2.03 -2.03 1.66
CA ASP A 116 -1.16 -1.60 0.58
C ASP A 116 -0.64 -0.18 0.86
N ARG A 117 0.66 -0.06 1.05
CA ARG A 117 1.32 1.23 1.27
C ARG A 117 2.55 1.36 0.39
N PRO A 118 2.36 1.53 -0.92
CA PRO A 118 3.47 1.71 -1.85
C PRO A 118 4.09 3.10 -1.72
N PHE A 119 5.41 3.15 -1.89
CA PHE A 119 6.18 4.38 -2.07
C PHE A 119 6.65 4.43 -3.52
N ILE A 120 6.27 5.45 -4.25
CA ILE A 120 6.71 5.72 -5.62
C ILE A 120 7.73 6.84 -5.58
N ARG A 121 8.93 6.62 -6.14
CA ARG A 121 10.03 7.60 -6.07
C ARG A 121 10.30 8.08 -4.64
N GLY A 122 10.11 7.20 -3.64
CA GLY A 122 10.32 7.52 -2.23
C GLY A 122 9.20 8.34 -1.55
N PHE A 123 8.08 8.61 -2.24
CA PHE A 123 6.92 9.27 -1.67
C PHE A 123 5.80 8.29 -1.37
N ASP A 124 5.21 8.40 -0.19
CA ASP A 124 4.05 7.62 0.22
C ASP A 124 2.88 7.85 -0.75
N SER A 125 2.47 6.80 -1.44
CA SER A 125 1.42 6.82 -2.46
C SER A 125 0.16 6.03 -2.03
N GLN A 126 0.00 5.75 -0.74
CA GLN A 126 -1.19 5.04 -0.21
C GLN A 126 -2.50 5.73 -0.60
N GLY A 127 -2.54 7.06 -0.56
CA GLY A 127 -3.72 7.85 -0.96
C GLY A 127 -3.85 8.07 -2.47
N SER A 128 -2.99 7.47 -3.27
CA SER A 128 -2.90 7.66 -4.73
C SER A 128 -3.18 6.37 -5.51
N ILE A 129 -4.01 5.49 -4.92
CA ILE A 129 -4.49 4.27 -5.56
C ILE A 129 -5.89 4.55 -6.12
N TYR A 130 -6.09 4.14 -7.37
CA TYR A 130 -7.33 4.31 -8.13
C TYR A 130 -7.76 2.97 -8.70
N VAL A 131 -9.05 2.79 -8.88
CA VAL A 131 -9.63 1.67 -9.63
C VAL A 131 -10.45 2.27 -10.76
N ASP A 132 -10.12 1.92 -12.01
CA ASP A 132 -10.74 2.47 -13.23
C ASP A 132 -10.80 4.00 -13.27
N GLY A 133 -9.77 4.67 -12.75
CA GLY A 133 -9.67 6.13 -12.71
C GLY A 133 -10.43 6.82 -11.58
N VAL A 134 -11.11 6.07 -10.70
CA VAL A 134 -11.79 6.58 -9.51
C VAL A 134 -10.96 6.27 -8.26
N ARG A 135 -10.76 7.26 -7.40
CA ARG A 135 -9.97 7.12 -6.17
C ARG A 135 -10.50 6.00 -5.27
N ASP A 136 -9.60 5.21 -4.72
CA ASP A 136 -9.88 4.15 -3.74
C ASP A 136 -9.14 4.43 -2.42
N LEU A 137 -9.80 5.14 -1.51
CA LEU A 137 -9.19 5.67 -0.28
C LEU A 137 -8.93 4.59 0.79
N ALA A 138 -9.66 3.49 0.77
CA ALA A 138 -9.63 2.52 1.85
C ALA A 138 -8.25 1.88 2.04
N SER A 139 -7.80 1.76 3.29
CA SER A 139 -6.64 0.95 3.65
C SER A 139 -7.02 -0.53 3.60
N GLN A 140 -6.62 -1.20 2.56
CA GLN A 140 -6.90 -2.62 2.32
C GLN A 140 -5.68 -3.29 1.67
N SER A 141 -5.61 -4.60 1.78
CA SER A 141 -4.71 -5.44 0.98
C SER A 141 -5.51 -5.98 -0.20
N ARG A 142 -5.22 -5.48 -1.40
CA ARG A 142 -5.98 -5.81 -2.62
C ARG A 142 -5.50 -7.13 -3.22
N GLU A 143 -6.45 -7.97 -3.59
CA GLU A 143 -6.23 -9.20 -4.34
C GLU A 143 -6.17 -8.94 -5.84
N VAL A 144 -5.48 -9.82 -6.58
CA VAL A 144 -5.25 -9.63 -8.02
C VAL A 144 -6.30 -10.30 -8.92
N PHE A 145 -7.22 -11.13 -8.41
CA PHE A 145 -8.14 -11.93 -9.23
C PHE A 145 -9.02 -11.10 -10.16
N ALA A 146 -9.36 -9.86 -9.78
CA ALA A 146 -10.22 -8.96 -10.55
C ALA A 146 -9.42 -7.92 -11.37
N ILE A 147 -8.09 -8.03 -11.43
CA ILE A 147 -7.20 -7.07 -12.11
C ILE A 147 -6.93 -7.51 -13.54
N GLU A 148 -7.15 -6.61 -14.51
CA GLU A 148 -6.73 -6.77 -15.91
C GLU A 148 -5.32 -6.20 -16.13
N SER A 149 -5.02 -5.03 -15.53
CA SER A 149 -3.69 -4.44 -15.53
C SER A 149 -3.56 -3.38 -14.44
N VAL A 150 -2.32 -3.00 -14.12
CA VAL A 150 -2.03 -1.89 -13.19
C VAL A 150 -1.18 -0.87 -13.93
N GLN A 151 -1.66 0.37 -13.99
CA GLN A 151 -0.92 1.49 -14.55
C GLN A 151 -0.27 2.29 -13.44
N ILE A 152 1.04 2.50 -13.54
CA ILE A 152 1.82 3.29 -12.60
C ILE A 152 2.31 4.54 -13.34
N VAL A 153 1.71 5.69 -13.03
CA VAL A 153 2.14 7.00 -13.53
C VAL A 153 3.05 7.61 -12.48
N ARG A 154 4.29 7.94 -12.84
CA ARG A 154 5.30 8.46 -11.92
C ARG A 154 5.40 9.99 -12.00
N GLY A 155 5.85 10.60 -10.88
CA GLY A 155 5.90 12.05 -10.72
C GLY A 155 4.60 12.67 -10.23
N SER A 156 4.59 13.96 -9.95
CA SER A 156 3.41 14.68 -9.45
C SER A 156 2.20 14.53 -10.36
N ASP A 157 1.07 14.06 -9.82
CA ASP A 157 -0.10 13.66 -10.61
C ASP A 157 -1.45 14.14 -10.02
N SER A 158 -1.46 15.21 -9.25
CA SER A 158 -2.71 15.74 -8.68
C SER A 158 -3.66 16.33 -9.72
N THR A 159 -3.21 16.59 -10.92
CA THR A 159 -4.10 17.00 -12.03
C THR A 159 -5.03 15.86 -12.45
N LEU A 160 -4.55 14.62 -12.51
CA LEU A 160 -5.36 13.45 -12.82
C LEU A 160 -6.09 12.92 -11.58
N GLY A 161 -5.34 12.76 -10.50
CA GLY A 161 -5.80 12.07 -9.30
C GLY A 161 -6.44 12.95 -8.23
N GLY A 162 -6.31 14.28 -8.32
CA GLY A 162 -6.71 15.20 -7.24
C GLY A 162 -5.70 15.23 -6.08
N ARG A 163 -6.15 15.53 -4.88
CA ARG A 163 -5.29 15.74 -3.70
C ARG A 163 -4.31 14.58 -3.47
N GLY A 164 -3.09 14.90 -3.08
CA GLY A 164 -2.01 13.93 -2.86
C GLY A 164 -1.18 13.70 -4.12
N SER A 165 -0.70 12.48 -4.35
CA SER A 165 -0.02 12.06 -5.59
C SER A 165 1.32 12.77 -5.88
N ALA A 166 2.14 12.99 -4.85
CA ALA A 166 3.46 13.60 -5.01
C ALA A 166 4.44 12.71 -5.80
N GLY A 167 4.44 11.42 -5.51
CA GLY A 167 5.29 10.41 -6.15
C GLY A 167 4.72 9.85 -7.45
N GLY A 168 3.40 9.88 -7.59
CA GLY A 168 2.68 9.30 -8.71
C GLY A 168 1.35 8.67 -8.30
N THR A 169 0.73 7.98 -9.25
CA THR A 169 -0.55 7.27 -9.06
C THR A 169 -0.44 5.83 -9.50
N ILE A 170 -1.21 4.97 -8.85
CA ILE A 170 -1.42 3.57 -9.21
C ILE A 170 -2.89 3.42 -9.60
N ASN A 171 -3.15 3.12 -10.87
CA ASN A 171 -4.50 2.91 -11.37
C ASN A 171 -4.70 1.44 -11.73
N ILE A 172 -5.57 0.78 -10.99
CA ILE A 172 -5.95 -0.61 -11.22
C ILE A 172 -7.07 -0.61 -12.26
N LEU A 173 -6.87 -1.29 -13.37
CA LEU A 173 -7.90 -1.56 -14.36
C LEU A 173 -8.57 -2.89 -14.04
N SER A 174 -9.87 -2.85 -13.79
CA SER A 174 -10.66 -4.04 -13.44
C SER A 174 -11.02 -4.86 -14.68
N LYS A 175 -11.15 -6.17 -14.50
CA LYS A 175 -11.75 -7.08 -15.49
C LYS A 175 -13.19 -6.66 -15.74
N GLN A 176 -13.54 -6.44 -17.01
CA GLN A 176 -14.89 -6.01 -17.43
C GLN A 176 -15.44 -6.97 -18.49
N PRO A 177 -16.78 -7.04 -18.66
CA PRO A 177 -17.40 -7.82 -19.71
C PRO A 177 -16.89 -7.46 -21.10
N GLU A 178 -16.68 -8.46 -21.93
CA GLU A 178 -16.18 -8.36 -23.31
C GLU A 178 -17.10 -9.10 -24.29
N PRO A 179 -17.06 -8.73 -25.59
CA PRO A 179 -17.74 -9.51 -26.61
C PRO A 179 -17.17 -10.93 -26.64
N GLY A 180 -18.04 -11.95 -26.70
CA GLY A 180 -17.62 -13.35 -26.76
C GLY A 180 -17.84 -14.10 -25.45
N THR A 181 -17.68 -15.43 -25.52
CA THR A 181 -17.70 -16.33 -24.37
C THR A 181 -16.34 -16.98 -24.25
N PHE A 182 -15.74 -16.83 -23.09
CA PHE A 182 -14.43 -17.43 -22.74
C PHE A 182 -14.33 -17.59 -21.24
N GLY A 183 -13.44 -18.45 -20.80
CA GLY A 183 -13.19 -18.63 -19.38
C GLY A 183 -11.82 -19.20 -19.08
N SER A 184 -11.43 -19.03 -17.82
CA SER A 184 -10.26 -19.70 -17.28
C SER A 184 -10.51 -20.09 -15.82
N ALA A 185 -9.90 -21.19 -15.40
CA ALA A 185 -9.86 -21.63 -14.02
C ALA A 185 -8.45 -22.10 -13.68
N SER A 186 -8.06 -21.91 -12.43
CA SER A 186 -6.75 -22.34 -11.93
C SER A 186 -6.87 -22.99 -10.57
N ALA A 187 -6.04 -24.00 -10.32
CA ALA A 187 -5.89 -24.62 -9.02
C ALA A 187 -4.41 -24.78 -8.70
N SER A 188 -3.99 -24.32 -7.53
CA SER A 188 -2.59 -24.34 -7.10
C SER A 188 -2.44 -25.01 -5.74
N TYR A 189 -1.33 -25.76 -5.59
CA TYR A 189 -0.92 -26.37 -4.33
C TYR A 189 0.59 -26.31 -4.17
N GLY A 190 1.09 -26.12 -2.95
CA GLY A 190 2.52 -26.00 -2.71
C GLY A 190 2.99 -26.01 -1.28
N GLU A 191 4.24 -25.60 -1.08
CA GLU A 191 4.88 -25.48 0.24
C GLU A 191 4.13 -24.47 1.14
N ALA A 192 4.29 -24.62 2.47
CA ALA A 192 3.62 -23.81 3.48
C ALA A 192 2.08 -23.85 3.35
N ASP A 193 1.56 -25.05 3.12
CA ASP A 193 0.12 -25.34 2.97
C ASP A 193 -0.58 -24.44 1.93
N TYR A 194 0.18 -23.98 0.92
CA TYR A 194 -0.32 -23.09 -0.13
C TYR A 194 -1.44 -23.76 -0.92
N LYS A 195 -2.60 -23.16 -0.92
CA LYS A 195 -3.80 -23.58 -1.65
C LYS A 195 -4.46 -22.38 -2.28
N ARG A 196 -4.69 -22.42 -3.59
CA ARG A 196 -5.39 -21.36 -4.28
C ARG A 196 -6.26 -21.90 -5.39
N VAL A 197 -7.46 -21.39 -5.49
CA VAL A 197 -8.37 -21.62 -6.62
C VAL A 197 -8.81 -20.28 -7.15
N GLY A 198 -8.78 -20.11 -8.47
CA GLY A 198 -9.25 -18.91 -9.17
C GLY A 198 -10.08 -19.26 -10.38
N ALA A 199 -11.00 -18.38 -10.74
CA ALA A 199 -11.80 -18.47 -11.96
C ALA A 199 -12.09 -17.09 -12.51
N ASP A 200 -12.18 -17.00 -13.86
CA ASP A 200 -12.58 -15.80 -14.60
C ASP A 200 -13.39 -16.26 -15.80
N VAL A 201 -14.67 -15.94 -15.84
CA VAL A 201 -15.61 -16.41 -16.87
C VAL A 201 -16.36 -15.21 -17.45
N ASN A 202 -16.30 -15.06 -18.76
CA ASN A 202 -17.06 -14.08 -19.53
C ASN A 202 -18.08 -14.81 -20.42
N VAL A 203 -19.34 -14.41 -20.34
CA VAL A 203 -20.44 -15.02 -21.08
C VAL A 203 -21.11 -13.96 -21.95
N LYS A 204 -21.15 -14.16 -23.26
CA LYS A 204 -21.97 -13.37 -24.18
C LYS A 204 -23.44 -13.75 -23.98
N LEU A 205 -24.24 -12.83 -23.45
CA LEU A 205 -25.67 -13.03 -23.23
C LEU A 205 -26.50 -12.65 -24.48
N SER A 206 -26.02 -11.65 -25.24
CA SER A 206 -26.57 -11.23 -26.54
C SER A 206 -25.48 -10.54 -27.36
N ASP A 207 -25.78 -10.06 -28.57
CA ASP A 207 -24.79 -9.34 -29.39
C ASP A 207 -24.31 -8.04 -28.73
N THR A 208 -25.08 -7.47 -27.82
CA THR A 208 -24.76 -6.20 -27.14
C THR A 208 -24.64 -6.35 -25.62
N THR A 209 -24.77 -7.56 -25.07
CA THR A 209 -24.75 -7.76 -23.62
C THR A 209 -23.83 -8.92 -23.26
N ALA A 210 -22.93 -8.66 -22.31
CA ALA A 210 -22.09 -9.71 -21.73
C ALA A 210 -22.05 -9.59 -20.19
N PHE A 211 -21.83 -10.72 -19.55
CA PHE A 211 -21.61 -10.86 -18.12
C PHE A 211 -20.23 -11.45 -17.88
N ARG A 212 -19.49 -10.93 -16.90
CA ARG A 212 -18.21 -11.48 -16.46
C ARG A 212 -18.20 -11.66 -14.97
N ILE A 213 -17.64 -12.74 -14.50
CA ILE A 213 -17.40 -13.02 -13.09
C ILE A 213 -15.98 -13.53 -12.90
N ALA A 214 -15.24 -12.88 -12.01
CA ALA A 214 -13.95 -13.34 -11.55
C ALA A 214 -14.02 -13.62 -10.06
N GLY A 215 -13.24 -14.60 -9.56
CA GLY A 215 -13.19 -14.92 -8.13
C GLY A 215 -11.95 -15.71 -7.79
N ALA A 216 -11.58 -15.68 -6.51
CA ALA A 216 -10.51 -16.48 -5.95
C ALA A 216 -10.79 -16.88 -4.50
N TRP A 217 -10.27 -18.03 -4.13
CA TRP A 217 -10.10 -18.51 -2.76
C TRP A 217 -8.63 -18.84 -2.55
N HIS A 218 -8.09 -18.47 -1.38
CA HIS A 218 -6.68 -18.62 -1.05
C HIS A 218 -6.51 -18.94 0.43
N ASP A 219 -5.71 -19.95 0.74
CA ASP A 219 -5.33 -20.35 2.08
C ASP A 219 -3.86 -20.77 2.06
N GLN A 220 -3.05 -20.13 2.90
CA GLN A 220 -1.64 -20.49 3.04
C GLN A 220 -1.11 -20.13 4.42
N ASP A 221 -0.08 -20.87 4.86
CA ASP A 221 0.86 -20.41 5.86
C ASP A 221 1.98 -19.62 5.19
N VAL A 222 2.64 -18.72 5.94
CA VAL A 222 3.78 -17.96 5.38
C VAL A 222 5.06 -18.76 5.58
N ALA A 223 5.69 -19.14 4.48
CA ALA A 223 6.91 -19.94 4.49
C ALA A 223 8.01 -19.33 5.38
N GLY A 224 8.57 -20.14 6.29
CA GLY A 224 9.61 -19.72 7.23
C GLY A 224 9.14 -18.73 8.30
N ARG A 225 7.82 -18.70 8.59
CA ARG A 225 7.21 -17.93 9.69
C ARG A 225 6.27 -18.83 10.48
N GLU A 226 6.63 -19.18 11.70
CA GLU A 226 6.03 -20.28 12.48
C GLU A 226 4.50 -20.21 12.66
N ALA A 227 3.95 -19.03 12.84
CA ALA A 227 2.54 -18.89 13.22
C ALA A 227 1.68 -18.16 12.17
N ILE A 228 2.32 -17.57 11.15
CA ILE A 228 1.69 -16.61 10.25
C ILE A 228 0.92 -17.34 9.16
N TYR A 229 -0.33 -16.93 8.95
CA TYR A 229 -1.20 -17.42 7.88
C TYR A 229 -1.96 -16.29 7.20
N ALA A 230 -2.40 -16.54 5.97
CA ALA A 230 -3.27 -15.67 5.19
C ALA A 230 -4.38 -16.49 4.53
N ARG A 231 -5.64 -16.15 4.83
CA ARG A 231 -6.84 -16.76 4.29
C ARG A 231 -7.74 -15.71 3.72
N ARG A 232 -8.14 -15.85 2.46
CA ARG A 232 -8.99 -14.86 1.82
C ARG A 232 -9.78 -15.43 0.65
N TRP A 233 -10.91 -14.83 0.39
CA TRP A 233 -11.71 -15.12 -0.78
C TRP A 233 -12.41 -13.88 -1.30
N GLY A 234 -12.71 -13.86 -2.58
CA GLY A 234 -13.40 -12.73 -3.18
C GLY A 234 -14.05 -13.07 -4.49
N VAL A 235 -14.96 -12.19 -4.90
CA VAL A 235 -15.72 -12.33 -6.15
C VAL A 235 -16.00 -10.95 -6.75
N ALA A 236 -15.98 -10.86 -8.09
CA ALA A 236 -16.20 -9.64 -8.85
C ALA A 236 -17.11 -9.90 -10.06
N PRO A 237 -18.44 -9.97 -9.88
CA PRO A 237 -19.40 -10.01 -10.98
C PRO A 237 -19.56 -8.63 -11.62
N SER A 238 -19.76 -8.62 -12.95
CA SER A 238 -20.05 -7.41 -13.73
C SER A 238 -20.90 -7.73 -14.96
N VAL A 239 -21.69 -6.74 -15.41
CA VAL A 239 -22.50 -6.83 -16.62
C VAL A 239 -22.36 -5.55 -17.42
N THR A 240 -22.24 -5.68 -18.73
CA THR A 240 -22.29 -4.55 -19.67
C THR A 240 -23.40 -4.75 -20.68
N ILE A 241 -24.25 -3.74 -20.85
CA ILE A 241 -25.31 -3.64 -21.84
C ILE A 241 -24.90 -2.56 -22.85
N GLY A 242 -25.16 -2.79 -24.12
CA GLY A 242 -24.81 -1.87 -25.22
C GLY A 242 -23.36 -2.03 -25.71
N LEU A 243 -22.74 -3.20 -25.52
CA LEU A 243 -21.43 -3.50 -26.13
C LEU A 243 -21.49 -3.34 -27.65
N GLY A 244 -20.50 -2.62 -28.22
CA GLY A 244 -20.43 -2.36 -29.65
C GLY A 244 -21.42 -1.29 -30.14
N THR A 245 -22.23 -0.70 -29.26
CA THR A 245 -23.18 0.41 -29.57
C THR A 245 -22.69 1.72 -28.99
N PRO A 246 -23.19 2.88 -29.49
CA PRO A 246 -22.82 4.17 -28.94
C PRO A 246 -23.15 4.35 -27.45
N THR A 247 -24.22 3.73 -26.94
CA THR A 247 -24.64 3.83 -25.52
C THR A 247 -24.30 2.55 -24.79
N ARG A 248 -23.56 2.66 -23.70
CA ARG A 248 -23.18 1.53 -22.86
C ARG A 248 -23.48 1.80 -21.39
N LEU A 249 -23.97 0.78 -20.71
CA LEU A 249 -24.15 0.76 -19.26
C LEU A 249 -23.40 -0.43 -18.69
N THR A 250 -22.45 -0.17 -17.79
CA THR A 250 -21.71 -1.21 -17.06
C THR A 250 -22.02 -1.12 -15.58
N ALA A 251 -22.40 -2.23 -14.97
CA ALA A 251 -22.56 -2.37 -13.54
C ALA A 251 -21.62 -3.48 -13.03
N GLY A 252 -20.92 -3.23 -11.95
CA GLY A 252 -20.01 -4.18 -11.34
C GLY A 252 -20.04 -4.12 -9.83
N TYR A 253 -19.71 -5.26 -9.21
CA TYR A 253 -19.57 -5.39 -7.78
C TYR A 253 -18.28 -6.15 -7.47
N TYR A 254 -17.57 -5.75 -6.42
CA TYR A 254 -16.38 -6.40 -5.92
C TYR A 254 -16.55 -6.69 -4.44
N TYR A 255 -16.24 -7.90 -4.05
CA TYR A 255 -16.19 -8.34 -2.66
C TYR A 255 -14.86 -9.03 -2.36
N LEU A 256 -14.27 -8.71 -1.23
CA LEU A 256 -13.08 -9.38 -0.69
C LEU A 256 -13.22 -9.49 0.82
N GLU A 257 -12.95 -10.69 1.36
CA GLU A 257 -12.84 -10.95 2.79
C GLU A 257 -11.51 -11.64 3.07
N SER A 258 -10.81 -11.21 4.13
CA SER A 258 -9.58 -11.87 4.58
C SER A 258 -9.53 -12.04 6.09
N HIS A 259 -8.89 -13.15 6.51
CA HIS A 259 -8.54 -13.49 7.87
C HIS A 259 -7.06 -13.83 7.91
N GLU A 260 -6.30 -13.10 8.70
CA GLU A 260 -4.84 -13.22 8.74
C GLU A 260 -4.32 -13.14 10.16
N LEU A 261 -3.21 -13.81 10.43
CA LEU A 261 -2.38 -13.51 11.58
C LEU A 261 -1.27 -12.56 11.13
N PRO A 262 -1.29 -11.28 11.51
CA PRO A 262 -0.35 -10.30 11.00
C PRO A 262 1.06 -10.50 11.55
N ASP A 263 2.04 -10.38 10.66
CA ASP A 263 3.46 -10.42 11.02
C ASP A 263 4.00 -9.01 11.24
N SER A 264 4.59 -8.78 12.42
CA SER A 264 5.31 -7.55 12.76
C SER A 264 6.83 -7.70 12.69
N GLY A 265 7.34 -8.91 12.35
CA GLY A 265 8.77 -9.13 12.20
C GLY A 265 9.55 -9.13 13.51
N ILE A 266 10.77 -8.58 13.48
CA ILE A 266 11.72 -8.62 14.60
C ILE A 266 12.19 -7.21 14.99
N PRO A 267 12.53 -6.99 16.28
CA PRO A 267 13.00 -5.68 16.74
C PRO A 267 14.38 -5.35 16.16
N TYR A 268 14.73 -4.07 16.17
CA TYR A 268 16.11 -3.66 15.93
C TYR A 268 17.02 -4.09 17.08
N LEU A 269 18.29 -4.32 16.77
CA LEU A 269 19.25 -4.87 17.73
C LEU A 269 19.46 -3.99 18.96
N TYR A 270 19.46 -2.66 18.77
CA TYR A 270 19.64 -1.70 19.83
C TYR A 270 18.68 -0.53 19.69
N THR A 271 18.31 0.06 20.83
CA THR A 271 17.59 1.34 20.89
C THR A 271 18.53 2.48 21.26
N ILE A 272 18.02 3.72 21.24
CA ILE A 272 18.77 4.92 21.58
C ILE A 272 19.41 4.84 22.97
N GLY A 273 18.67 4.34 23.97
CA GLY A 273 19.11 4.31 25.37
C GLY A 273 20.23 3.32 25.68
N ASN A 274 20.34 2.26 24.92
CA ASN A 274 21.21 1.13 25.25
C ASN A 274 22.39 0.93 24.29
N HIS A 275 22.44 1.65 23.16
CA HIS A 275 23.55 1.49 22.22
C HIS A 275 24.81 2.20 22.74
N PRO A 276 25.95 1.53 22.85
CA PRO A 276 27.22 2.14 23.25
C PRO A 276 27.78 3.07 22.15
N GLY A 277 28.65 3.98 22.52
CA GLY A 277 29.40 4.84 21.61
C GLY A 277 28.83 6.23 21.38
N THR A 278 29.49 6.99 20.52
CA THR A 278 29.18 8.38 20.16
C THR A 278 29.01 8.51 18.64
N GLY A 279 28.49 9.67 18.18
CA GLY A 279 28.28 9.96 16.76
C GLY A 279 27.09 9.22 16.16
N THR A 280 27.13 8.93 14.87
CA THR A 280 26.09 8.16 14.18
C THR A 280 26.33 6.68 14.35
N VAL A 281 25.37 5.98 14.90
CA VAL A 281 25.41 4.53 15.10
C VAL A 281 24.30 3.90 14.25
N VAL A 282 24.68 2.89 13.47
CA VAL A 282 23.76 2.14 12.63
C VAL A 282 23.31 0.90 13.37
N THR A 283 21.99 0.66 13.41
CA THR A 283 21.39 -0.54 14.01
C THR A 283 20.57 -1.29 12.96
N THR A 284 20.65 -2.61 13.01
CA THR A 284 19.95 -3.55 12.13
C THR A 284 18.93 -4.39 12.91
N PRO A 285 17.99 -5.07 12.26
CA PRO A 285 17.10 -5.99 12.94
C PRO A 285 17.83 -7.11 13.67
N ALA A 286 17.32 -7.50 14.83
CA ALA A 286 17.87 -8.54 15.69
C ALA A 286 17.67 -9.93 15.07
N LEU A 287 18.59 -10.36 14.18
CA LEU A 287 18.55 -11.67 13.52
C LEU A 287 19.93 -12.34 13.67
N GLY A 288 19.93 -13.66 13.86
CA GLY A 288 21.17 -14.43 14.02
C GLY A 288 21.61 -14.54 15.47
N GLN A 289 22.92 -14.74 15.69
CA GLN A 289 23.50 -14.87 17.02
C GLN A 289 23.70 -13.51 17.67
N ILE A 290 23.16 -13.33 18.86
CA ILE A 290 23.18 -12.07 19.61
C ILE A 290 23.63 -12.30 21.03
N THR A 291 24.49 -11.39 21.54
CA THR A 291 24.87 -11.31 22.95
C THR A 291 24.22 -10.10 23.59
N ILE A 292 23.47 -10.29 24.66
CA ILE A 292 22.85 -9.21 25.44
C ILE A 292 23.78 -8.71 26.55
N ALA A 293 23.40 -7.61 27.22
CA ALA A 293 24.23 -6.88 28.15
C ALA A 293 24.82 -7.73 29.32
N ASN A 294 24.11 -8.76 29.76
CA ASN A 294 24.58 -9.65 30.82
C ASN A 294 25.47 -10.80 30.33
N GLY A 295 25.91 -10.78 29.07
CA GLY A 295 26.74 -11.80 28.44
C GLY A 295 25.99 -13.04 27.94
N ARG A 296 24.67 -13.14 28.14
CA ARG A 296 23.88 -14.23 27.58
C ARG A 296 23.86 -14.13 26.06
N THR A 297 24.24 -15.21 25.40
CA THR A 297 24.24 -15.32 23.93
C THR A 297 23.16 -16.30 23.49
N GLY A 298 22.47 -15.99 22.41
CA GLY A 298 21.44 -16.80 21.81
C GLY A 298 21.30 -16.53 20.32
N PHE A 299 20.41 -17.28 19.69
CA PHE A 299 20.11 -17.18 18.27
C PHE A 299 18.67 -16.75 18.04
N VAL A 300 18.48 -15.71 17.21
CA VAL A 300 17.16 -15.28 16.71
C VAL A 300 17.00 -15.81 15.30
N SER A 301 16.03 -16.68 15.13
CA SER A 301 15.72 -17.36 13.87
C SER A 301 14.71 -16.57 13.03
N ARG A 302 14.66 -16.84 11.70
CA ARG A 302 13.68 -16.27 10.79
C ARG A 302 12.23 -16.61 11.19
N ASP A 303 12.01 -17.82 11.66
CA ASP A 303 10.67 -18.34 12.02
C ASP A 303 10.12 -17.77 13.34
N THR A 304 10.94 -16.98 14.06
CA THR A 304 10.54 -16.37 15.32
C THR A 304 9.31 -15.47 15.20
N TYR A 305 8.28 -15.73 16.03
CA TYR A 305 7.09 -14.91 16.17
C TYR A 305 6.91 -14.47 17.63
N TYR A 306 6.89 -13.18 17.88
CA TYR A 306 6.79 -12.60 19.23
C TYR A 306 5.34 -12.35 19.67
N GLY A 307 4.36 -12.45 18.77
CA GLY A 307 2.95 -12.22 19.05
C GLY A 307 2.28 -13.34 19.85
N LEU A 308 0.98 -13.24 19.98
CA LEU A 308 0.13 -14.21 20.68
C LEU A 308 -0.94 -14.74 19.72
N LYS A 309 -0.95 -16.06 19.49
CA LYS A 309 -1.94 -16.73 18.63
C LYS A 309 -3.37 -16.55 19.11
N ASP A 310 -3.57 -16.47 20.44
CA ASP A 310 -4.90 -16.34 21.06
C ASP A 310 -5.42 -14.89 21.08
N ARG A 311 -4.56 -13.90 20.79
CA ARG A 311 -4.92 -12.48 20.83
C ARG A 311 -4.90 -11.83 19.48
N ASP A 312 -3.86 -12.12 18.68
CA ASP A 312 -3.56 -11.37 17.47
C ASP A 312 -4.39 -11.87 16.29
N PHE A 313 -4.92 -10.95 15.51
CA PHE A 313 -5.72 -11.25 14.32
C PHE A 313 -5.81 -10.04 13.42
N ARG A 314 -6.18 -10.24 12.17
CA ARG A 314 -6.60 -9.22 11.23
C ARG A 314 -7.73 -9.74 10.36
N ASP A 315 -8.87 -9.06 10.45
CA ASP A 315 -10.05 -9.33 9.64
C ASP A 315 -10.37 -8.12 8.79
N THR A 316 -10.59 -8.33 7.48
CA THR A 316 -10.98 -7.26 6.57
C THR A 316 -12.13 -7.70 5.70
N LYS A 317 -13.02 -6.74 5.36
CA LYS A 317 -14.09 -6.90 4.39
C LYS A 317 -14.19 -5.67 3.52
N THR A 318 -14.24 -5.86 2.20
CA THR A 318 -14.39 -4.78 1.24
C THR A 318 -15.54 -5.06 0.30
N HIS A 319 -16.43 -4.10 0.18
CA HIS A 319 -17.54 -4.06 -0.77
C HIS A 319 -17.36 -2.84 -1.67
N GLN A 320 -17.42 -3.04 -2.98
CA GLN A 320 -17.36 -1.94 -3.93
C GLN A 320 -18.41 -2.16 -5.03
N ALA A 321 -19.31 -1.19 -5.22
CA ALA A 321 -20.30 -1.18 -6.29
C ALA A 321 -20.01 -0.04 -7.25
N THR A 322 -20.01 -0.31 -8.54
CA THR A 322 -19.73 0.67 -9.60
C THR A 322 -20.81 0.62 -10.66
N ILE A 323 -21.31 1.78 -11.06
CA ILE A 323 -22.17 1.95 -12.23
C ILE A 323 -21.50 2.97 -13.14
N ARG A 324 -21.37 2.63 -14.43
CA ARG A 324 -20.82 3.49 -15.48
C ARG A 324 -21.78 3.56 -16.66
N ALA A 325 -22.16 4.76 -17.02
CA ALA A 325 -22.92 5.05 -18.22
C ALA A 325 -22.06 5.84 -19.20
N GLU A 326 -22.08 5.47 -20.49
CA GLU A 326 -21.30 6.07 -21.55
C GLU A 326 -22.17 6.29 -22.79
N HIS A 327 -21.98 7.43 -23.46
CA HIS A 327 -22.56 7.67 -24.78
C HIS A 327 -21.52 8.32 -25.72
N ASP A 328 -21.30 7.71 -26.86
CA ASP A 328 -20.43 8.21 -27.92
C ASP A 328 -21.25 8.96 -28.97
N PHE A 329 -20.97 10.24 -29.14
CA PHE A 329 -21.59 11.14 -30.12
C PHE A 329 -20.89 11.15 -31.50
N GLY A 330 -20.04 10.15 -31.77
CA GLY A 330 -19.26 10.10 -33.01
C GLY A 330 -17.91 10.81 -32.89
N GLY A 331 -17.12 10.49 -31.89
CA GLY A 331 -15.77 11.02 -31.64
C GLY A 331 -15.63 11.81 -30.35
N ILE A 332 -16.74 12.16 -29.70
CA ILE A 332 -16.80 12.73 -28.36
C ILE A 332 -17.66 11.83 -27.49
N THR A 333 -17.13 11.38 -26.37
CA THR A 333 -17.81 10.48 -25.43
C THR A 333 -18.13 11.21 -24.12
N LEU A 334 -19.37 11.13 -23.68
CA LEU A 334 -19.78 11.48 -22.32
C LEU A 334 -19.81 10.21 -21.48
N ARG A 335 -19.12 10.25 -20.34
CA ARG A 335 -19.09 9.16 -19.35
C ARG A 335 -19.46 9.67 -17.97
N ASN A 336 -20.32 8.97 -17.29
CA ASN A 336 -20.55 9.15 -15.86
C ASN A 336 -20.22 7.86 -15.13
N THR A 337 -19.45 7.94 -14.05
CA THR A 337 -19.11 6.81 -13.17
C THR A 337 -19.51 7.16 -11.75
N ALA A 338 -20.36 6.32 -11.15
CA ALA A 338 -20.70 6.37 -9.74
C ALA A 338 -20.13 5.12 -9.04
N ARG A 339 -19.42 5.32 -7.94
CA ARG A 339 -18.83 4.23 -7.15
C ARG A 339 -19.10 4.43 -5.68
N PHE A 340 -19.61 3.39 -5.04
CA PHE A 340 -19.69 3.25 -3.61
C PHE A 340 -18.69 2.21 -3.13
N THR A 341 -17.92 2.53 -2.10
CA THR A 341 -17.00 1.60 -1.45
C THR A 341 -17.25 1.62 0.05
N HIS A 342 -17.31 0.43 0.67
CA HIS A 342 -17.30 0.22 2.10
C HIS A 342 -16.22 -0.80 2.42
N SER A 343 -15.25 -0.43 3.27
CA SER A 343 -14.14 -1.30 3.67
C SER A 343 -14.02 -1.30 5.19
N GLU A 344 -14.08 -2.49 5.78
CA GLU A 344 -13.87 -2.72 7.21
C GLU A 344 -12.48 -3.28 7.45
N GLN A 345 -11.86 -2.87 8.55
CA GLN A 345 -10.60 -3.42 9.03
C GLN A 345 -10.60 -3.51 10.55
N ASN A 346 -10.36 -4.73 11.04
CA ASN A 346 -10.30 -5.04 12.46
C ASN A 346 -9.02 -5.81 12.74
N TYR A 347 -8.20 -5.37 13.71
CA TYR A 347 -6.99 -6.10 14.06
C TYR A 347 -6.51 -5.83 15.47
N ILE A 348 -5.81 -6.80 16.00
CA ILE A 348 -4.83 -6.69 17.07
C ILE A 348 -3.56 -7.34 16.56
N PHE A 349 -2.45 -6.63 16.57
CA PHE A 349 -1.16 -7.21 16.27
C PHE A 349 -0.07 -6.68 17.19
N LEU A 350 0.95 -7.48 17.36
CA LEU A 350 2.09 -7.15 18.17
C LEU A 350 2.97 -6.11 17.47
N LEU A 351 3.48 -5.17 18.26
CA LEU A 351 4.70 -4.43 17.96
C LEU A 351 5.81 -4.96 18.88
N PRO A 352 6.88 -5.57 18.34
CA PRO A 352 7.99 -6.05 19.16
C PRO A 352 8.83 -4.85 19.63
N ASP A 353 8.40 -4.24 20.73
CA ASP A 353 8.90 -2.96 21.19
C ASP A 353 10.17 -3.10 22.04
N ASP A 354 11.17 -2.30 21.74
CA ASP A 354 12.43 -2.15 22.43
C ASP A 354 12.71 -0.71 22.87
N SER A 355 11.67 0.11 23.02
CA SER A 355 11.81 1.56 23.29
C SER A 355 12.49 1.89 24.62
N THR A 356 12.52 0.97 25.57
CA THR A 356 13.18 1.13 26.88
C THR A 356 14.56 0.45 26.95
N GLY A 357 15.07 -0.06 25.83
CA GLY A 357 16.32 -0.84 25.80
C GLY A 357 16.17 -2.26 26.37
N ASN A 358 14.97 -2.73 26.51
CA ASN A 358 14.66 -4.03 27.10
C ASN A 358 15.28 -5.20 26.36
N VAL A 359 15.31 -5.17 25.03
CA VAL A 359 15.93 -6.26 24.22
C VAL A 359 17.38 -6.46 24.60
N TYR A 360 18.19 -5.40 24.60
CA TYR A 360 19.60 -5.50 24.93
C TYR A 360 19.84 -5.72 26.43
N ASN A 361 19.18 -4.94 27.30
CA ASN A 361 19.45 -4.96 28.73
C ASN A 361 18.95 -6.22 29.43
N THR A 362 17.83 -6.79 29.01
CA THR A 362 17.16 -7.90 29.69
C THR A 362 16.96 -9.13 28.82
N GLY A 363 17.14 -9.05 27.50
CA GLY A 363 16.82 -10.11 26.56
C GLY A 363 15.30 -10.32 26.40
N GLN A 364 14.49 -9.33 26.74
CA GLN A 364 13.04 -9.40 26.68
C GLN A 364 12.49 -8.49 25.60
N VAL A 365 11.54 -8.97 24.81
CA VAL A 365 10.77 -8.21 23.83
C VAL A 365 9.44 -7.83 24.45
N TRP A 366 9.10 -6.55 24.43
CA TRP A 366 7.78 -6.09 24.89
C TRP A 366 6.73 -6.37 23.82
N ARG A 367 5.70 -7.14 24.18
CA ARG A 367 4.54 -7.48 23.35
C ARG A 367 3.52 -6.34 23.35
N ARG A 368 3.93 -5.17 22.84
CA ARG A 368 3.02 -4.03 22.75
C ARG A 368 1.96 -4.29 21.69
N GLY A 369 0.69 -4.28 22.09
CA GLY A 369 -0.42 -4.43 21.16
C GLY A 369 -0.70 -3.14 20.38
N ASN A 370 -0.85 -3.23 19.07
CA ASN A 370 -1.46 -2.21 18.23
C ASN A 370 -2.84 -2.70 17.81
N THR A 371 -3.86 -1.89 18.08
CA THR A 371 -5.25 -2.32 17.93
C THR A 371 -6.04 -1.31 17.13
N ARG A 372 -6.91 -1.83 16.27
CA ARG A 372 -7.84 -1.02 15.50
C ARG A 372 -9.09 -1.81 15.16
N TYR A 373 -10.22 -1.16 15.19
CA TYR A 373 -11.39 -1.53 14.42
C TYR A 373 -11.94 -0.29 13.72
N GLY A 374 -12.57 -0.47 12.58
CA GLY A 374 -13.18 0.65 11.88
C GLY A 374 -13.58 0.34 10.47
N TYR A 375 -14.11 1.35 9.82
CA TYR A 375 -14.50 1.28 8.42
C TYR A 375 -14.28 2.60 7.71
N SER A 376 -14.11 2.50 6.41
CA SER A 376 -14.06 3.63 5.46
C SER A 376 -15.18 3.48 4.46
N GLU A 377 -15.92 4.55 4.22
CA GLU A 377 -16.98 4.64 3.21
C GLU A 377 -16.68 5.76 2.24
N SER A 378 -16.95 5.55 0.97
CA SER A 378 -16.89 6.60 -0.04
C SER A 378 -18.00 6.45 -1.07
N LEU A 379 -18.57 7.59 -1.49
CA LEU A 379 -19.43 7.70 -2.67
C LEU A 379 -18.82 8.75 -3.58
N ILE A 380 -18.38 8.31 -4.76
CA ILE A 380 -17.73 9.18 -5.74
C ILE A 380 -18.51 9.15 -7.02
N ASN A 381 -18.85 10.31 -7.54
CA ASN A 381 -19.43 10.49 -8.87
C ASN A 381 -18.49 11.35 -9.71
N GLN A 382 -18.16 10.85 -10.89
CA GLN A 382 -17.27 11.49 -11.85
C GLN A 382 -17.93 11.53 -13.21
N THR A 383 -17.99 12.72 -13.81
CA THR A 383 -18.50 12.94 -15.16
C THR A 383 -17.39 13.47 -16.03
N ASP A 384 -17.15 12.80 -17.15
CA ASP A 384 -16.09 13.12 -18.11
C ASP A 384 -16.70 13.30 -19.49
N LEU A 385 -16.28 14.36 -20.20
CA LEU A 385 -16.49 14.56 -21.63
C LEU A 385 -15.14 14.54 -22.31
N PHE A 386 -14.89 13.58 -23.17
CA PHE A 386 -13.57 13.39 -23.79
C PHE A 386 -13.71 12.96 -25.26
N GLY A 387 -12.68 13.25 -26.02
CA GLY A 387 -12.69 12.92 -27.44
C GLY A 387 -11.61 13.67 -28.21
N LYS A 388 -11.87 13.80 -29.52
CA LYS A 388 -10.96 14.50 -30.44
C LYS A 388 -11.72 15.53 -31.27
N PHE A 389 -11.07 16.65 -31.52
CA PHE A 389 -11.53 17.67 -32.49
C PHE A 389 -10.33 18.34 -33.16
N LYS A 390 -10.60 19.13 -34.19
CA LYS A 390 -9.56 19.90 -34.92
C LYS A 390 -9.87 21.38 -34.95
N THR A 391 -8.81 22.18 -34.79
CA THR A 391 -8.85 23.62 -35.01
C THR A 391 -7.90 23.96 -36.18
N GLY A 392 -8.42 24.03 -37.38
CA GLY A 392 -7.63 24.07 -38.58
C GLY A 392 -6.81 22.79 -38.76
N SER A 393 -5.47 22.93 -38.84
CA SER A 393 -4.54 21.80 -38.95
C SER A 393 -4.17 21.16 -37.60
N ILE A 394 -4.51 21.78 -36.48
CA ILE A 394 -4.15 21.33 -35.15
C ILE A 394 -5.16 20.29 -34.67
N GLU A 395 -4.69 19.12 -34.23
CA GLU A 395 -5.52 18.09 -33.62
C GLU A 395 -5.47 18.20 -32.09
N HIS A 396 -6.64 18.20 -31.47
CA HIS A 396 -6.84 18.18 -30.03
C HIS A 396 -7.38 16.82 -29.61
N SER A 397 -6.79 16.23 -28.57
CA SER A 397 -7.36 15.11 -27.84
C SER A 397 -7.58 15.57 -26.41
N PHE A 398 -8.82 15.73 -26.02
CA PHE A 398 -9.19 16.41 -24.78
C PHE A 398 -9.98 15.55 -23.83
N SER A 399 -9.96 15.92 -22.55
CA SER A 399 -10.88 15.44 -21.52
C SER A 399 -11.19 16.60 -20.57
N VAL A 400 -12.46 16.86 -20.34
CA VAL A 400 -12.92 17.80 -19.31
C VAL A 400 -13.90 17.08 -18.40
N GLY A 401 -13.86 17.38 -17.12
CA GLY A 401 -14.74 16.66 -16.20
C GLY A 401 -14.93 17.35 -14.87
N ALA A 402 -15.87 16.78 -14.12
CA ALA A 402 -16.18 17.16 -12.75
C ALA A 402 -16.25 15.94 -11.86
N GLU A 403 -15.86 16.10 -10.61
CA GLU A 403 -15.87 15.04 -9.59
C GLU A 403 -16.53 15.57 -8.32
N PHE A 404 -17.40 14.76 -7.79
CA PHE A 404 -18.00 14.94 -6.47
C PHE A 404 -17.71 13.69 -5.65
N ALA A 405 -17.08 13.86 -4.48
CA ALA A 405 -16.82 12.76 -3.55
C ALA A 405 -17.33 13.10 -2.15
N TRP A 406 -17.99 12.13 -1.55
CA TRP A 406 -18.27 12.07 -0.12
C TRP A 406 -17.52 10.90 0.46
N GLU A 407 -16.76 11.16 1.53
CA GLU A 407 -15.88 10.19 2.15
C GLU A 407 -16.03 10.26 3.67
N LYS A 408 -15.97 9.13 4.34
CA LYS A 408 -16.11 9.02 5.78
C LYS A 408 -15.27 7.87 6.31
N THR A 409 -14.64 8.08 7.46
CA THR A 409 -13.98 7.03 8.22
C THR A 409 -14.43 7.06 9.67
N ARG A 410 -14.53 5.87 10.28
CA ARG A 410 -14.67 5.70 11.71
C ARG A 410 -13.65 4.71 12.20
N ARG A 411 -12.98 5.02 13.30
CA ARG A 411 -11.99 4.15 13.90
C ARG A 411 -12.04 4.20 15.42
N GLY A 412 -11.89 3.04 16.03
CA GLY A 412 -11.70 2.86 17.45
C GLY A 412 -10.60 1.87 17.73
N THR A 413 -10.33 1.61 18.98
CA THR A 413 -9.34 0.65 19.46
C THR A 413 -10.00 -0.46 20.26
N TYR A 414 -9.36 -1.61 20.31
CA TYR A 414 -9.72 -2.65 21.25
C TYR A 414 -9.13 -2.33 22.60
N VAL A 415 -9.92 -2.59 23.64
CA VAL A 415 -9.52 -2.45 25.04
C VAL A 415 -9.30 -3.84 25.61
N ALA A 416 -8.09 -4.08 26.08
CA ALA A 416 -7.77 -5.21 26.91
C ALA A 416 -7.64 -4.67 28.34
N ALA A 417 -8.70 -4.76 29.11
CA ALA A 417 -8.69 -4.29 30.48
C ALA A 417 -7.80 -5.20 31.32
N THR A 418 -6.68 -4.69 31.77
CA THR A 418 -5.83 -5.38 32.74
C THR A 418 -5.94 -4.61 34.03
N GLY A 419 -6.46 -5.15 35.07
CA GLY A 419 -6.50 -4.52 36.39
C GLY A 419 -5.11 -4.35 37.03
N SER A 420 -4.04 -4.53 36.28
CA SER A 420 -2.67 -4.58 36.78
C SER A 420 -2.06 -3.20 36.94
N THR A 421 -1.35 -2.99 38.04
CA THR A 421 -0.46 -1.89 38.32
C THR A 421 0.96 -2.14 37.82
N ILE A 422 1.26 -3.33 37.27
CA ILE A 422 2.59 -3.69 36.79
C ILE A 422 2.86 -3.02 35.44
N THR A 423 4.04 -2.40 35.33
CA THR A 423 4.46 -1.75 34.10
C THR A 423 4.77 -2.79 33.00
N PRO A 424 4.10 -2.76 31.86
CA PRO A 424 4.23 -3.82 30.84
C PRO A 424 5.50 -3.68 29.98
N ARG A 425 6.44 -2.79 30.30
CA ARG A 425 7.53 -2.37 29.41
C ARG A 425 8.78 -3.26 29.44
N CYS A 426 8.76 -4.41 30.12
CA CYS A 426 9.87 -5.39 30.15
C CYS A 426 11.22 -4.84 30.65
N ASN A 427 11.22 -3.74 31.40
CA ASN A 427 12.42 -3.12 31.94
C ASN A 427 12.77 -3.58 33.36
N ALA A 428 11.95 -4.47 33.96
CA ALA A 428 12.15 -5.07 35.26
C ALA A 428 12.30 -6.58 35.14
N ARG A 429 12.90 -7.23 36.15
CA ARG A 429 13.13 -8.67 36.16
C ARG A 429 11.86 -9.50 36.35
N THR A 430 10.84 -8.91 36.93
CA THR A 430 9.51 -9.52 37.15
C THR A 430 8.51 -8.92 36.19
N VAL A 431 8.23 -9.60 35.11
CA VAL A 431 7.27 -9.17 34.08
C VAL A 431 6.41 -10.32 33.64
N ALA A 432 5.17 -9.99 33.34
CA ALA A 432 4.22 -10.96 32.90
C ALA A 432 4.58 -11.49 31.50
N ARG A 433 4.53 -12.80 31.33
CA ARG A 433 4.87 -13.52 30.10
C ARG A 433 4.05 -13.11 28.87
N TYR A 434 2.83 -12.61 29.06
CA TYR A 434 2.00 -12.14 27.94
C TYR A 434 2.29 -10.70 27.53
N TYR A 435 2.99 -9.92 28.37
CA TYR A 435 3.52 -8.60 27.98
C TYR A 435 4.94 -8.68 27.48
N CYS A 436 5.72 -9.65 27.95
CA CYS A 436 7.12 -9.78 27.66
C CYS A 436 7.45 -11.21 27.28
N THR A 437 8.27 -11.37 26.27
CA THR A 437 8.74 -12.71 25.86
C THR A 437 10.24 -12.70 25.66
N ASP A 438 10.86 -13.86 25.79
CA ASP A 438 12.31 -14.01 25.58
C ASP A 438 12.67 -13.72 24.13
N LEU A 439 13.77 -12.98 23.90
CA LEU A 439 14.26 -12.64 22.57
C LEU A 439 14.58 -13.87 21.72
N PHE A 440 15.15 -14.91 22.35
CA PHE A 440 15.68 -16.08 21.64
C PHE A 440 14.69 -17.24 21.56
N LYS A 441 13.75 -17.31 22.52
CA LYS A 441 12.77 -18.41 22.65
C LYS A 441 11.40 -17.84 23.01
N PRO A 442 10.77 -17.04 22.15
CA PRO A 442 9.42 -16.58 22.43
C PRO A 442 8.44 -17.76 22.38
N ASN A 443 7.40 -17.67 23.18
CA ASN A 443 6.29 -18.63 23.14
C ASN A 443 5.02 -17.95 22.62
N PRO A 444 4.66 -18.10 21.34
CA PRO A 444 3.46 -17.50 20.77
C PRO A 444 2.16 -18.12 21.28
N SER A 445 2.23 -19.24 21.98
CA SER A 445 1.09 -19.91 22.62
C SER A 445 0.94 -19.53 24.09
N ASP A 446 1.67 -18.54 24.60
CA ASP A 446 1.40 -17.97 25.92
C ASP A 446 -0.05 -17.46 25.95
N PRO A 447 -0.84 -17.83 26.95
CA PRO A 447 -2.26 -17.45 26.98
C PRO A 447 -2.40 -15.95 27.20
N TRP A 448 -3.35 -15.33 26.49
CA TRP A 448 -3.80 -13.98 26.81
C TRP A 448 -4.73 -14.01 28.00
N VAL A 449 -4.28 -13.54 29.16
CA VAL A 449 -5.00 -13.62 30.43
C VAL A 449 -5.36 -12.23 30.97
N ASN A 450 -6.43 -12.17 31.79
CA ASN A 450 -6.74 -10.96 32.54
C ASN A 450 -5.68 -10.77 33.60
N TYR A 451 -5.02 -9.62 33.53
CA TYR A 451 -3.86 -9.36 34.33
C TYR A 451 -4.23 -8.69 35.66
N VAL A 452 -4.54 -9.50 36.63
CA VAL A 452 -4.59 -9.06 38.04
C VAL A 452 -3.23 -9.27 38.72
N SER A 453 -2.51 -10.32 38.29
CA SER A 453 -1.16 -10.63 38.76
C SER A 453 -0.46 -11.55 37.76
N ASP A 454 0.87 -11.73 37.86
CA ASP A 454 1.63 -12.67 37.02
C ASP A 454 1.16 -14.13 37.09
N THR A 455 0.41 -14.49 38.11
CA THR A 455 -0.14 -15.81 38.29
C THR A 455 -1.58 -15.97 37.85
N SER A 456 -2.21 -14.92 37.31
CA SER A 456 -3.57 -15.00 36.79
C SER A 456 -3.64 -15.92 35.56
N ASN A 457 -4.66 -16.78 35.55
CA ASN A 457 -5.00 -17.66 34.42
C ASN A 457 -6.35 -17.26 33.76
N VAL A 458 -6.95 -16.15 34.18
CA VAL A 458 -8.21 -15.66 33.61
C VAL A 458 -7.93 -14.88 32.34
N GLN A 459 -8.52 -15.31 31.23
CA GLN A 459 -8.36 -14.63 29.95
C GLN A 459 -8.92 -13.21 30.03
N THR A 460 -8.14 -12.24 29.54
CA THR A 460 -8.59 -10.84 29.47
C THR A 460 -9.62 -10.67 28.37
N PRO A 461 -10.81 -10.13 28.67
CA PRO A 461 -11.77 -9.79 27.63
C PRO A 461 -11.18 -8.74 26.66
N ILE A 462 -11.37 -8.98 25.37
CA ILE A 462 -11.04 -8.02 24.31
C ILE A 462 -12.36 -7.38 23.89
N THR A 463 -12.53 -6.12 24.20
CA THR A 463 -13.74 -5.35 23.87
C THR A 463 -13.43 -4.16 23.01
N ARG A 464 -14.38 -3.72 22.19
CA ARG A 464 -14.26 -2.46 21.46
C ARG A 464 -14.48 -1.28 22.40
N ILE A 465 -13.70 -0.21 22.22
CA ILE A 465 -14.02 1.06 22.87
C ILE A 465 -15.43 1.49 22.42
N GLY A 466 -16.25 1.99 23.31
CA GLY A 466 -17.61 2.39 22.96
C GLY A 466 -17.64 3.45 21.85
N ARG A 467 -18.78 3.58 21.17
CA ARG A 467 -18.96 4.52 20.04
C ARG A 467 -18.55 5.96 20.34
N LEU A 468 -18.67 6.41 21.59
CA LEU A 468 -18.23 7.73 22.05
C LEU A 468 -16.70 7.87 22.11
N GLY A 469 -15.99 6.74 22.13
CA GLY A 469 -14.52 6.69 22.07
C GLY A 469 -13.96 6.62 20.63
N GLU A 470 -14.80 6.60 19.60
CA GLU A 470 -14.36 6.55 18.18
C GLU A 470 -13.98 7.91 17.65
N THR A 471 -12.92 7.96 16.84
CA THR A 471 -12.61 9.11 15.99
C THR A 471 -13.39 8.99 14.68
N GLN A 472 -14.02 10.09 14.24
CA GLN A 472 -14.69 10.17 12.95
C GLN A 472 -14.03 11.23 12.09
N ASN A 473 -13.88 10.93 10.80
CA ASN A 473 -13.48 11.89 9.80
C ASN A 473 -14.48 11.85 8.64
N ASP A 474 -14.92 13.01 8.24
CA ASP A 474 -15.81 13.21 7.09
C ASP A 474 -15.13 14.14 6.10
N ALA A 475 -15.29 13.91 4.80
CA ALA A 475 -14.82 14.82 3.78
C ALA A 475 -15.78 14.92 2.60
N ASN A 476 -15.74 16.10 1.98
CA ASN A 476 -16.40 16.37 0.71
C ASN A 476 -15.40 17.01 -0.24
N THR A 477 -15.28 16.42 -1.42
CA THR A 477 -14.49 16.98 -2.52
C THR A 477 -15.41 17.42 -3.64
N ARG A 478 -15.18 18.62 -4.16
CA ARG A 478 -15.77 19.12 -5.41
C ARG A 478 -14.60 19.54 -6.29
N ALA A 479 -14.54 18.95 -7.49
CA ALA A 479 -13.43 19.24 -8.38
C ALA A 479 -13.90 19.42 -9.81
N VAL A 480 -13.16 20.24 -10.55
CA VAL A 480 -13.25 20.37 -12.00
C VAL A 480 -11.85 20.26 -12.59
N TYR A 481 -11.74 19.65 -13.75
CA TYR A 481 -10.46 19.42 -14.40
C TYR A 481 -10.58 19.43 -15.93
N GLY A 482 -9.46 19.69 -16.58
CA GLY A 482 -9.36 19.63 -18.02
C GLY A 482 -7.95 19.24 -18.47
N PHE A 483 -7.88 18.46 -19.53
CA PHE A 483 -6.65 18.01 -20.19
C PHE A 483 -6.78 18.19 -21.68
N ASP A 484 -5.69 18.56 -22.36
CA ASP A 484 -5.60 18.59 -23.79
C ASP A 484 -4.22 18.16 -24.27
N SER A 485 -4.20 17.25 -25.22
CA SER A 485 -3.02 16.85 -25.98
C SER A 485 -3.14 17.45 -27.38
N ILE A 486 -2.39 18.50 -27.61
CA ILE A 486 -2.45 19.37 -28.79
C ILE A 486 -1.34 18.93 -29.76
N THR A 487 -1.69 18.31 -30.85
CA THR A 487 -0.75 17.97 -31.93
C THR A 487 -0.59 19.19 -32.84
N ILE A 488 0.46 20.00 -32.58
CA ILE A 488 0.76 21.21 -33.32
C ILE A 488 1.21 20.86 -34.76
N VAL A 489 2.15 19.93 -34.83
CA VAL A 489 2.57 19.22 -36.05
C VAL A 489 2.85 17.76 -35.67
N PRO A 490 2.89 16.81 -36.61
CA PRO A 490 3.09 15.39 -36.30
C PRO A 490 4.32 15.08 -35.41
N ALA A 491 5.35 15.94 -35.50
CA ALA A 491 6.57 15.82 -34.71
C ALA A 491 6.53 16.53 -33.36
N LEU A 492 5.52 17.39 -33.09
CA LEU A 492 5.48 18.21 -31.86
C LEU A 492 4.09 18.24 -31.23
N ILE A 493 4.02 17.74 -29.99
CA ILE A 493 2.79 17.65 -29.23
C ILE A 493 2.96 18.43 -27.92
N LEU A 494 1.99 19.29 -27.59
CA LEU A 494 1.89 19.99 -26.31
C LEU A 494 0.79 19.34 -25.47
N ASN A 495 1.13 18.90 -24.27
CA ASN A 495 0.16 18.33 -23.31
C ASN A 495 -0.06 19.32 -22.17
N LEU A 496 -1.29 19.68 -21.93
CA LEU A 496 -1.70 20.60 -20.86
C LEU A 496 -2.73 19.92 -19.96
N GLY A 497 -2.72 20.27 -18.69
CA GLY A 497 -3.73 19.80 -17.73
C GLY A 497 -3.85 20.75 -16.55
N ALA A 498 -5.07 20.93 -16.07
CA ALA A 498 -5.35 21.71 -14.87
C ALA A 498 -6.49 21.07 -14.08
N ARG A 499 -6.44 21.21 -12.75
CA ARG A 499 -7.48 20.77 -11.84
C ARG A 499 -7.59 21.72 -10.66
N TYR A 500 -8.83 22.02 -10.30
CA TYR A 500 -9.18 22.72 -9.08
C TYR A 500 -9.99 21.80 -8.19
N ASP A 501 -9.57 21.66 -6.93
CA ASP A 501 -10.26 20.90 -5.90
C ASP A 501 -10.65 21.83 -4.74
N ARG A 502 -11.91 21.75 -4.31
CA ARG A 502 -12.35 22.26 -3.01
C ARG A 502 -12.59 21.07 -2.09
N PHE A 503 -11.67 20.90 -1.15
CA PHE A 503 -11.66 19.79 -0.18
C PHE A 503 -12.07 20.31 1.19
N LYS A 504 -13.22 19.89 1.70
CA LYS A 504 -13.68 20.16 3.06
C LYS A 504 -13.52 18.88 3.88
N SER A 505 -12.71 18.94 4.94
CA SER A 505 -12.58 17.84 5.90
C SER A 505 -13.06 18.27 7.29
N THR A 506 -13.62 17.30 8.02
CA THR A 506 -14.10 17.47 9.39
C THR A 506 -13.61 16.29 10.21
N ILE A 507 -13.03 16.54 11.37
CA ILE A 507 -12.69 15.52 12.37
C ILE A 507 -13.58 15.69 13.58
N THR A 508 -14.07 14.58 14.12
CA THR A 508 -14.76 14.52 15.42
C THR A 508 -13.98 13.57 16.31
N LEU A 509 -13.43 14.10 17.40
CA LEU A 509 -12.67 13.33 18.38
C LEU A 509 -13.57 12.66 19.39
N PRO A 510 -13.09 11.60 20.09
CA PRO A 510 -13.76 11.04 21.24
C PRO A 510 -14.11 12.09 22.28
N ILE A 511 -15.15 11.84 23.06
CA ILE A 511 -15.48 12.67 24.22
C ILE A 511 -14.38 12.48 25.27
N ALA A 512 -13.69 13.57 25.61
CA ALA A 512 -12.66 13.53 26.62
C ALA A 512 -13.27 13.34 28.04
N VAL A 513 -12.46 12.80 28.96
CA VAL A 513 -12.89 12.60 30.35
C VAL A 513 -13.21 13.99 30.99
N GLY A 514 -14.42 14.10 31.52
CA GLY A 514 -14.93 15.34 32.08
C GLY A 514 -15.69 16.26 31.12
N GLU A 515 -15.73 15.92 29.82
CA GLU A 515 -16.46 16.68 28.81
C GLU A 515 -17.83 16.03 28.53
N THR A 516 -18.79 16.83 28.10
CA THR A 516 -20.16 16.39 27.77
C THR A 516 -20.40 16.25 26.25
N SER A 517 -19.47 16.77 25.44
CA SER A 517 -19.59 16.77 23.97
C SER A 517 -18.24 16.46 23.30
N ALA A 518 -18.34 15.88 22.11
CA ALA A 518 -17.18 15.59 21.28
C ALA A 518 -16.60 16.89 20.69
N PHE A 519 -15.27 16.98 20.66
CA PHE A 519 -14.61 18.07 19.94
C PHE A 519 -14.73 17.86 18.44
N ARG A 520 -15.14 18.91 17.73
CA ARG A 520 -15.30 18.87 16.27
C ARG A 520 -14.56 20.04 15.63
N ALA A 521 -13.73 19.74 14.64
CA ALA A 521 -13.03 20.73 13.85
C ALA A 521 -13.21 20.49 12.36
N SER A 522 -13.34 21.57 11.59
CA SER A 522 -13.49 21.51 10.13
C SER A 522 -12.54 22.49 9.47
N ARG A 523 -12.07 22.14 8.30
CA ARG A 523 -11.28 23.02 7.44
C ARG A 523 -11.65 22.84 5.97
N VAL A 524 -11.36 23.88 5.18
CA VAL A 524 -11.50 23.87 3.73
C VAL A 524 -10.14 24.17 3.13
N ASP A 525 -9.69 23.33 2.21
CA ASP A 525 -8.50 23.56 1.43
C ASP A 525 -8.90 23.70 -0.07
N GLU A 526 -8.45 24.76 -0.68
CA GLU A 526 -8.60 25.03 -2.11
C GLU A 526 -7.27 24.77 -2.80
N LEU A 527 -7.27 23.83 -3.75
CA LEU A 527 -6.07 23.29 -4.35
C LEU A 527 -6.14 23.49 -5.86
N PHE A 528 -5.22 24.27 -6.41
CA PHE A 528 -5.04 24.37 -7.85
C PHE A 528 -3.75 23.67 -8.25
N ASN A 529 -3.86 22.68 -9.14
CA ASN A 529 -2.74 21.93 -9.68
C ASN A 529 -2.77 21.99 -11.19
N TRP A 530 -1.60 22.04 -11.80
CA TRP A 530 -1.47 22.08 -13.24
C TRP A 530 -0.24 21.34 -13.72
N GLN A 531 -0.26 20.98 -14.99
CA GLN A 531 0.85 20.33 -15.69
C GLN A 531 0.99 20.87 -17.10
N ALA A 532 2.21 20.88 -17.58
CA ALA A 532 2.53 21.14 -18.97
C ALA A 532 3.67 20.21 -19.40
N GLY A 533 3.60 19.71 -20.63
CA GLY A 533 4.64 18.86 -21.18
C GLY A 533 4.73 18.98 -22.67
N LEU A 534 5.94 19.03 -23.20
CA LEU A 534 6.24 19.06 -24.62
C LEU A 534 6.82 17.71 -25.04
N VAL A 535 6.29 17.15 -26.11
CA VAL A 535 6.77 15.89 -26.71
C VAL A 535 7.22 16.16 -28.11
N PHE A 536 8.49 15.87 -28.39
CA PHE A 536 9.07 15.86 -29.71
C PHE A 536 9.21 14.42 -30.20
N LYS A 537 8.73 14.14 -31.41
CA LYS A 537 8.75 12.81 -32.05
C LYS A 537 9.75 12.80 -33.20
N PRO A 538 11.00 12.33 -32.98
CA PRO A 538 11.95 12.13 -34.06
C PRO A 538 11.46 11.13 -35.10
N THR A 539 10.70 10.13 -34.66
CA THR A 539 10.01 9.12 -35.49
C THR A 539 8.59 8.89 -34.97
N LYS A 540 7.76 8.19 -35.72
CA LYS A 540 6.39 7.82 -35.27
C LYS A 540 6.42 6.99 -33.99
N ASP A 541 7.48 6.21 -33.79
CA ASP A 541 7.60 5.20 -32.74
C ASP A 541 8.53 5.64 -31.58
N SER A 542 9.06 6.88 -31.63
CA SER A 542 9.92 7.41 -30.57
C SER A 542 9.54 8.82 -30.18
N SER A 543 9.82 9.16 -28.93
CA SER A 543 9.59 10.50 -28.38
C SER A 543 10.66 10.93 -27.38
N LEU A 544 10.99 12.22 -27.41
CA LEU A 544 11.68 12.93 -26.35
C LEU A 544 10.70 13.88 -25.72
N TYR A 545 10.73 14.00 -24.40
CA TYR A 545 9.80 14.87 -23.71
C TYR A 545 10.43 15.65 -22.57
N ALA A 546 9.83 16.79 -22.25
CA ALA A 546 10.08 17.54 -21.04
C ALA A 546 8.74 17.91 -20.40
N SER A 547 8.64 17.83 -19.07
CA SER A 547 7.41 18.15 -18.36
C SER A 547 7.63 18.82 -17.01
N TYR A 548 6.62 19.57 -16.63
CA TYR A 548 6.45 20.16 -15.31
C TYR A 548 5.07 19.83 -14.79
N ALA A 549 4.99 19.43 -13.51
CA ALA A 549 3.72 19.15 -12.87
C ALA A 549 3.72 19.56 -11.40
N THR A 550 2.54 19.91 -10.89
CA THR A 550 2.33 20.26 -9.48
C THR A 550 1.42 19.25 -8.81
N SER A 551 1.56 19.14 -7.49
CA SER A 551 0.69 18.35 -6.62
C SER A 551 0.51 19.06 -5.29
N ALA A 552 -0.66 18.90 -4.68
CA ALA A 552 -0.97 19.43 -3.36
C ALA A 552 -1.64 18.36 -2.49
N THR A 553 -1.16 18.23 -1.23
CA THR A 553 -1.71 17.30 -0.24
C THR A 553 -2.21 18.10 0.95
N PRO A 554 -3.52 18.25 1.13
CA PRO A 554 -4.07 18.96 2.27
C PRO A 554 -3.90 18.17 3.57
N PRO A 555 -3.91 18.81 4.73
CA PRO A 555 -4.05 18.12 6.00
C PRO A 555 -5.30 17.24 6.03
N ASN A 556 -5.20 16.09 6.72
CA ASN A 556 -6.27 15.09 6.80
C ASN A 556 -6.72 14.50 5.44
N SER A 557 -5.85 14.51 4.44
CA SER A 557 -6.18 14.02 3.09
C SER A 557 -6.54 12.53 3.04
N LEU A 558 -6.08 11.74 3.99
CA LEU A 558 -6.32 10.30 4.11
C LEU A 558 -7.38 9.95 5.18
N LEU A 559 -8.01 10.94 5.80
CA LEU A 559 -9.08 10.76 6.78
C LEU A 559 -8.73 9.78 7.91
N GLY A 560 -7.47 9.78 8.34
CA GLY A 560 -6.99 8.83 9.34
C GLY A 560 -6.70 7.42 8.84
N GLU A 561 -6.80 7.18 7.53
CA GLU A 561 -6.41 5.92 6.87
C GLU A 561 -4.94 5.94 6.38
N GLY A 562 -4.16 6.90 6.79
CA GLY A 562 -2.78 7.06 6.41
C GLY A 562 -1.87 7.44 7.55
N ARG A 563 -0.67 7.91 7.21
CA ARG A 563 0.34 8.31 8.20
C ARG A 563 -0.20 9.33 9.19
N GLU A 564 0.23 9.21 10.44
CA GLU A 564 -0.10 10.18 11.50
C GLU A 564 0.30 11.61 11.15
N ASP A 565 1.37 11.78 10.36
CA ASP A 565 1.81 13.08 9.89
C ASP A 565 0.81 13.79 8.95
N ASN A 566 -0.13 13.06 8.37
CA ASN A 566 -1.26 13.61 7.62
C ASN A 566 -2.51 13.82 8.49
N ALA A 567 -2.55 13.26 9.69
CA ALA A 567 -3.63 13.53 10.63
C ALA A 567 -3.58 14.97 11.12
N LEU A 568 -4.72 15.50 11.52
CA LEU A 568 -4.76 16.79 12.19
C LEU A 568 -4.23 16.61 13.62
N PRO A 569 -3.21 17.37 14.05
CA PRO A 569 -2.68 17.29 15.41
C PRO A 569 -3.63 18.01 16.39
N ILE A 570 -4.79 17.41 16.63
CA ILE A 570 -5.84 18.01 17.46
C ILE A 570 -5.91 17.23 18.77
N THR A 571 -5.62 17.92 19.86
CA THR A 571 -6.08 17.59 21.20
C THR A 571 -7.18 18.58 21.59
N ASN A 572 -8.04 18.22 22.50
CA ASN A 572 -9.28 18.96 22.82
C ASN A 572 -9.03 20.30 23.58
N THR A 573 -8.25 21.22 22.98
CA THR A 573 -7.93 22.53 23.60
C THR A 573 -7.95 23.66 22.56
N ALA A 574 -8.21 24.88 23.00
CA ALA A 574 -8.23 26.10 22.16
C ALA A 574 -6.91 26.33 21.37
N VAL A 575 -5.78 25.90 21.92
CA VAL A 575 -4.46 25.99 21.27
C VAL A 575 -4.41 25.23 19.97
N ASN A 576 -5.20 24.18 19.83
CA ASN A 576 -5.22 23.32 18.66
C ASN A 576 -6.01 23.87 17.47
N LEU A 577 -6.97 24.76 17.69
CA LEU A 577 -7.65 25.48 16.62
C LEU A 577 -6.70 26.43 15.90
N ALA A 578 -5.86 27.15 16.63
CA ALA A 578 -4.84 28.02 16.03
C ALA A 578 -3.80 27.22 15.21
N ILE A 579 -3.43 26.01 15.68
CA ILE A 579 -2.56 25.10 14.91
C ILE A 579 -3.27 24.63 13.64
N LEU A 580 -4.56 24.29 13.72
CA LEU A 580 -5.34 23.86 12.58
C LEU A 580 -5.38 24.91 11.47
N ASP A 581 -5.58 26.18 11.83
CA ASP A 581 -5.60 27.31 10.89
C ASP A 581 -4.21 27.60 10.30
N ALA A 582 -3.14 27.36 11.07
CA ALA A 582 -1.76 27.55 10.64
C ALA A 582 -1.27 26.43 9.70
N LEU A 583 -1.97 25.28 9.61
CA LEU A 583 -1.59 24.17 8.73
C LEU A 583 -1.69 24.58 7.27
N LYS A 584 -0.64 24.29 6.52
CA LYS A 584 -0.60 24.52 5.07
C LYS A 584 -0.59 23.17 4.34
N PRO A 585 -1.27 23.06 3.18
CA PRO A 585 -1.09 21.91 2.31
C PRO A 585 0.38 21.73 1.92
N GLN A 586 0.82 20.48 1.84
CA GLN A 586 2.10 20.18 1.21
C GLN A 586 1.99 20.52 -0.28
N LYS A 587 3.00 21.17 -0.83
CA LYS A 587 3.07 21.52 -2.26
C LYS A 587 4.25 20.82 -2.88
N THR A 588 4.01 20.20 -4.02
CA THR A 588 5.03 19.47 -4.78
C THR A 588 5.21 20.11 -6.14
N LYS A 589 6.45 20.17 -6.59
CA LYS A 589 6.84 20.53 -7.95
C LYS A 589 7.70 19.41 -8.52
N SER A 590 7.36 18.93 -9.70
CA SER A 590 8.08 17.86 -10.39
C SER A 590 8.53 18.34 -11.75
N TYR A 591 9.79 18.06 -12.08
CA TYR A 591 10.42 18.33 -13.37
C TYR A 591 10.91 16.99 -13.90
N GLU A 592 10.65 16.70 -15.18
CA GLU A 592 11.07 15.44 -15.80
C GLU A 592 11.44 15.67 -17.26
N VAL A 593 12.54 15.05 -17.68
CA VAL A 593 12.96 14.93 -19.07
C VAL A 593 13.17 13.45 -19.36
N GLY A 594 12.67 12.98 -20.49
CA GLY A 594 12.79 11.57 -20.81
C GLY A 594 12.69 11.26 -22.29
N ALA A 595 12.91 9.99 -22.58
CA ALA A 595 12.81 9.40 -23.91
C ALA A 595 11.99 8.12 -23.86
N LYS A 596 11.23 7.86 -24.91
CA LYS A 596 10.50 6.60 -25.11
C LYS A 596 10.71 6.11 -26.52
N ALA A 597 10.73 4.79 -26.66
CA ALA A 597 10.78 4.14 -27.96
C ALA A 597 9.89 2.91 -27.96
N SER A 598 9.18 2.72 -29.04
CA SER A 598 8.37 1.55 -29.34
C SER A 598 9.03 0.82 -30.49
N LEU A 599 9.57 -0.36 -30.25
CA LEU A 599 10.37 -1.14 -31.19
C LEU A 599 9.59 -2.36 -31.68
N PHE A 600 10.02 -2.92 -32.82
CA PHE A 600 9.47 -4.15 -33.38
C PHE A 600 7.94 -4.11 -33.58
N ASN A 601 7.44 -3.07 -34.25
CA ASN A 601 5.99 -2.83 -34.46
C ASN A 601 5.19 -2.79 -33.15
N GLU A 602 5.70 -2.03 -32.15
CA GLU A 602 5.09 -1.83 -30.84
C GLU A 602 5.19 -3.03 -29.89
N HIS A 603 5.92 -4.09 -30.25
CA HIS A 603 6.06 -5.26 -29.37
C HIS A 603 7.00 -5.01 -28.18
N LEU A 604 7.95 -4.07 -28.26
CA LEU A 604 8.88 -3.75 -27.17
C LEU A 604 8.86 -2.25 -26.87
N GLN A 605 8.52 -1.89 -25.62
CA GLN A 605 8.52 -0.53 -25.11
C GLN A 605 9.78 -0.29 -24.28
N LEU A 606 10.51 0.78 -24.58
CA LEU A 606 11.64 1.27 -23.80
C LEU A 606 11.32 2.66 -23.26
N GLY A 607 11.76 2.95 -22.04
CA GLY A 607 11.63 4.27 -21.45
C GLY A 607 12.84 4.62 -20.59
N ALA A 608 13.25 5.89 -20.65
CA ALA A 608 14.28 6.48 -19.81
C ALA A 608 13.80 7.86 -19.33
N ALA A 609 14.03 8.18 -18.06
CA ALA A 609 13.69 9.48 -17.50
C ALA A 609 14.72 9.95 -16.47
N VAL A 610 14.95 11.26 -16.43
CA VAL A 610 15.67 11.98 -15.39
C VAL A 610 14.70 12.97 -14.77
N PHE A 611 14.63 13.02 -13.46
CA PHE A 611 13.65 13.85 -12.79
C PHE A 611 14.17 14.50 -11.51
N GLN A 612 13.49 15.58 -11.10
CA GLN A 612 13.59 16.19 -9.77
C GLN A 612 12.19 16.47 -9.24
N THR A 613 11.94 16.09 -8.00
CA THR A 613 10.72 16.41 -7.28
C THR A 613 11.05 17.12 -5.96
N ASP A 614 10.51 18.31 -5.77
CA ASP A 614 10.65 19.12 -4.57
C ASP A 614 9.31 19.19 -3.83
N ILE A 615 9.31 18.90 -2.53
CA ILE A 615 8.17 19.10 -1.64
C ILE A 615 8.48 20.19 -0.63
N ALA A 616 7.58 21.15 -0.53
CA ALA A 616 7.54 22.15 0.54
C ALA A 616 6.42 21.82 1.53
N ASN A 617 6.58 22.23 2.79
CA ASN A 617 5.72 21.86 3.91
C ASN A 617 5.60 20.32 4.09
N ALA A 618 6.67 19.58 3.72
CA ALA A 618 6.74 18.16 3.95
C ALA A 618 6.66 17.87 5.45
N ARG A 619 6.02 16.80 5.83
CA ARG A 619 5.95 16.35 7.20
C ARG A 619 6.86 15.15 7.37
N THR A 620 7.63 15.10 8.45
CA THR A 620 8.36 13.90 8.87
C THR A 620 7.99 13.58 10.29
N GLN A 621 8.00 12.31 10.61
CA GLN A 621 7.82 11.85 11.98
C GLN A 621 9.14 12.10 12.74
N VAL A 622 9.09 12.82 13.81
CA VAL A 622 10.26 13.13 14.64
C VAL A 622 10.51 12.01 15.66
N ASP A 623 9.43 11.51 16.24
CA ASP A 623 9.40 10.31 17.09
C ASP A 623 8.03 9.62 16.98
N ALA A 624 7.82 8.54 17.74
CA ALA A 624 6.58 7.77 17.69
C ALA A 624 5.31 8.58 18.02
N ASN A 625 5.45 9.75 18.63
CA ASN A 625 4.34 10.54 19.19
C ASN A 625 4.31 12.01 18.72
N THR A 626 5.29 12.45 17.95
CA THR A 626 5.43 13.88 17.61
C THR A 626 5.45 14.11 16.11
N VAL A 627 4.50 14.89 15.61
CA VAL A 627 4.46 15.40 14.24
C VAL A 627 5.18 16.74 14.19
N ALA A 628 6.23 16.85 13.39
CA ALA A 628 6.85 18.13 13.06
C ALA A 628 6.45 18.58 11.65
N PHE A 629 6.16 19.87 11.52
CA PHE A 629 6.05 20.50 10.21
C PHE A 629 7.46 20.71 9.67
N LEU A 630 7.79 20.03 8.58
CA LEU A 630 9.12 20.08 8.04
C LEU A 630 9.18 20.93 6.80
N GLY A 631 10.34 21.53 6.63
CA GLY A 631 10.59 22.46 5.60
C GLY A 631 10.51 21.90 4.20
N LYS A 632 11.51 21.14 3.78
CA LYS A 632 11.64 20.75 2.36
C LYS A 632 12.29 19.38 2.21
N THR A 633 11.76 18.60 1.27
CA THR A 633 12.44 17.39 0.78
C THR A 633 12.64 17.48 -0.72
N ARG A 634 13.70 16.84 -1.22
CA ARG A 634 14.03 16.75 -2.65
C ARG A 634 14.41 15.33 -3.00
N ILE A 635 13.88 14.84 -4.12
CA ILE A 635 14.30 13.60 -4.73
C ILE A 635 14.70 13.86 -6.18
N ARG A 636 15.91 13.47 -6.52
CA ARG A 636 16.43 13.39 -7.89
C ARG A 636 16.59 11.94 -8.25
N GLY A 637 16.47 11.63 -9.53
CA GLY A 637 16.66 10.24 -9.93
C GLY A 637 16.71 10.02 -11.42
N VAL A 638 17.07 8.78 -11.73
CA VAL A 638 17.10 8.24 -13.09
C VAL A 638 16.30 6.96 -13.10
N GLU A 639 15.48 6.76 -14.11
CA GLU A 639 14.67 5.56 -14.31
C GLU A 639 14.88 5.02 -15.72
N LEU A 640 15.03 3.70 -15.80
CA LEU A 640 15.03 2.94 -17.04
C LEU A 640 13.97 1.86 -16.94
N ASN A 641 13.20 1.64 -17.99
CA ASN A 641 12.20 0.58 -18.05
C ASN A 641 12.17 -0.10 -19.42
N VAL A 642 11.78 -1.38 -19.40
CA VAL A 642 11.57 -2.20 -20.57
C VAL A 642 10.34 -3.07 -20.34
N SER A 643 9.50 -3.22 -21.37
CA SER A 643 8.30 -4.06 -21.31
C SER A 643 7.94 -4.54 -22.72
N GLY A 644 7.75 -5.85 -22.90
CA GLY A 644 7.29 -6.39 -24.17
C GLY A 644 8.01 -7.67 -24.61
N THR A 645 7.94 -7.92 -25.90
CA THR A 645 8.49 -9.08 -26.59
C THR A 645 9.74 -8.68 -27.38
N ILE A 646 10.89 -9.31 -27.10
CA ILE A 646 12.15 -9.06 -27.82
C ILE A 646 12.13 -9.77 -29.16
N VAL A 647 11.79 -11.05 -29.13
CA VAL A 647 11.51 -11.90 -30.29
C VAL A 647 10.35 -12.82 -29.96
N PRO A 648 9.62 -13.37 -30.93
CA PRO A 648 8.55 -14.35 -30.65
C PRO A 648 9.00 -15.41 -29.64
N GLY A 649 8.21 -15.60 -28.58
CA GLY A 649 8.54 -16.53 -27.50
C GLY A 649 9.48 -15.99 -26.41
N TRP A 650 10.00 -14.74 -26.49
CA TRP A 650 10.84 -14.13 -25.45
C TRP A 650 10.26 -12.79 -24.97
N THR A 651 9.68 -12.81 -23.78
CA THR A 651 9.11 -11.61 -23.15
C THR A 651 9.98 -11.10 -22.00
N VAL A 652 10.00 -9.78 -21.81
CA VAL A 652 10.69 -9.10 -20.72
C VAL A 652 9.82 -8.01 -20.12
N PHE A 653 9.94 -7.83 -18.80
CA PHE A 653 9.31 -6.74 -18.05
C PHE A 653 10.18 -6.32 -16.87
N GLY A 654 10.51 -5.03 -16.77
CA GLY A 654 11.30 -4.56 -15.63
C GLY A 654 12.00 -3.25 -15.86
N GLY A 655 13.10 -3.01 -15.12
CA GLY A 655 13.89 -1.81 -15.24
C GLY A 655 14.79 -1.54 -14.03
N PHE A 656 15.31 -0.33 -13.98
CA PHE A 656 16.22 0.16 -12.96
C PHE A 656 15.78 1.56 -12.52
N THR A 657 15.90 1.83 -11.22
CA THR A 657 15.68 3.18 -10.66
C THR A 657 16.82 3.52 -9.70
N HIS A 658 17.40 4.71 -9.92
CA HIS A 658 18.33 5.34 -9.00
C HIS A 658 17.72 6.61 -8.41
N LEU A 659 17.78 6.79 -7.07
CA LEU A 659 17.25 7.93 -6.34
C LEU A 659 18.35 8.59 -5.48
N ASP A 660 18.36 9.93 -5.43
CA ASP A 660 19.04 10.73 -4.41
C ASP A 660 17.99 11.44 -3.54
N PRO A 661 17.42 10.75 -2.53
CA PRO A 661 16.33 11.26 -1.70
C PRO A 661 16.88 12.01 -0.48
N LYS A 662 16.72 13.35 -0.44
CA LYS A 662 17.26 14.21 0.60
C LYS A 662 16.20 15.01 1.36
N ILE A 663 16.37 15.08 2.67
CA ILE A 663 15.71 16.06 3.54
C ILE A 663 16.53 17.35 3.44
N ILE A 664 16.02 18.34 2.70
CA ILE A 664 16.74 19.62 2.50
C ILE A 664 16.64 20.49 3.73
N ASP A 665 15.48 20.47 4.39
CA ASP A 665 15.22 21.21 5.62
C ASP A 665 14.25 20.40 6.47
N ALA A 666 14.69 19.97 7.62
CA ALA A 666 13.90 19.19 8.56
C ALA A 666 13.20 20.07 9.62
N GLY A 667 13.32 21.39 9.51
CA GLY A 667 12.78 22.30 10.52
C GLY A 667 13.42 22.12 11.90
N ASN A 668 12.62 22.25 12.94
CA ASN A 668 13.07 22.15 14.32
C ASN A 668 12.53 20.89 15.01
N THR A 669 13.33 20.38 15.95
CA THR A 669 12.92 19.37 16.92
C THR A 669 12.55 20.05 18.24
N ALA A 670 11.43 19.65 18.83
CA ALA A 670 11.02 20.08 20.15
C ALA A 670 11.74 19.24 21.21
N LEU A 671 12.50 19.87 22.10
CA LEU A 671 13.09 19.24 23.26
C LEU A 671 12.35 19.69 24.52
N THR A 672 12.08 18.75 25.42
CA THR A 672 11.35 19.01 26.65
C THR A 672 12.32 19.09 27.82
N ALA A 673 12.36 20.24 28.49
CA ALA A 673 13.03 20.39 29.78
C ALA A 673 12.05 19.96 30.88
N PRO A 674 12.36 18.89 31.63
CA PRO A 674 11.46 18.38 32.67
C PRO A 674 11.16 19.44 33.74
N ALA A 675 10.01 19.29 34.39
CA ALA A 675 9.67 20.13 35.54
C ALA A 675 10.73 20.01 36.64
N ILE A 676 11.01 21.09 37.31
CA ILE A 676 11.81 21.10 38.57
C ILE A 676 10.84 20.99 39.73
N THR A 677 11.06 19.97 40.55
CA THR A 677 10.27 19.72 41.73
C THR A 677 11.14 19.83 42.99
N GLN A 678 10.57 20.25 44.07
CA GLN A 678 11.19 20.23 45.41
C GLN A 678 10.31 19.41 46.34
N THR A 679 10.92 18.53 47.11
CA THR A 679 10.23 17.76 48.14
C THR A 679 10.67 18.26 49.50
N VAL A 680 9.73 18.78 50.28
CA VAL A 680 9.95 19.24 51.67
C VAL A 680 8.91 18.58 52.55
N GLY A 681 9.34 17.88 53.57
CA GLY A 681 8.45 17.23 54.53
C GLY A 681 7.49 16.15 53.92
N GLY A 682 7.96 15.49 52.82
CA GLY A 682 7.15 14.50 52.14
C GLY A 682 6.20 15.08 51.09
N THR A 683 6.08 16.39 50.97
CA THR A 683 5.26 17.07 49.96
C THR A 683 6.11 17.52 48.79
N THR A 684 5.79 17.06 47.58
CA THR A 684 6.47 17.44 46.34
C THR A 684 5.73 18.61 45.68
N THR A 685 6.45 19.71 45.51
CA THR A 685 5.94 20.95 44.87
C THR A 685 6.67 21.19 43.56
N ILE A 686 5.96 21.59 42.52
CA ILE A 686 6.55 22.00 41.22
C ILE A 686 7.06 23.44 41.36
N ILE A 687 8.38 23.60 41.29
CA ILE A 687 9.01 24.93 41.30
C ILE A 687 8.99 25.54 39.90
N ARG A 688 9.20 24.72 38.88
CA ARG A 688 9.13 25.11 37.48
C ARG A 688 8.34 24.07 36.70
N ALA A 689 7.40 24.55 35.91
CA ALA A 689 6.67 23.69 34.96
C ALA A 689 7.59 23.19 33.81
N VAL A 690 7.16 22.16 33.16
CA VAL A 690 7.79 21.66 31.93
C VAL A 690 7.91 22.80 30.91
N GLN A 691 9.08 22.92 30.28
CA GLN A 691 9.33 23.87 29.19
C GLN A 691 9.68 23.14 27.93
N VAL A 692 9.24 23.65 26.78
CA VAL A 692 9.59 23.09 25.44
C VAL A 692 10.45 24.13 24.74
N VAL A 693 11.60 23.66 24.22
CA VAL A 693 12.52 24.48 23.42
C VAL A 693 12.69 23.85 22.04
N TYR A 694 12.67 24.69 21.01
CA TYR A 694 12.82 24.23 19.61
C TYR A 694 14.26 24.44 19.14
N VAL A 695 14.87 23.38 18.64
CA VAL A 695 16.26 23.39 18.12
C VAL A 695 16.28 22.81 16.70
N PRO A 696 17.25 23.22 15.83
CA PRO A 696 17.35 22.67 14.49
C PRO A 696 17.39 21.14 14.50
N SER A 697 16.63 20.51 13.61
CA SER A 697 16.57 19.04 13.51
C SER A 697 17.89 18.47 12.98
N VAL A 698 18.33 17.37 13.58
CA VAL A 698 19.52 16.61 13.12
C VAL A 698 19.27 15.86 11.80
N ASN A 699 18.05 15.86 11.29
CA ASN A 699 17.67 15.12 10.07
C ASN A 699 17.91 15.92 8.78
N THR A 700 18.20 17.22 8.87
CA THR A 700 18.56 18.02 7.69
C THR A 700 19.80 17.45 7.00
N GLY A 701 19.75 17.32 5.68
CA GLY A 701 20.81 16.74 4.85
C GLY A 701 20.79 15.21 4.76
N LYS A 702 19.98 14.51 5.56
CA LYS A 702 19.91 13.04 5.57
C LYS A 702 18.99 12.50 4.48
N GLN A 703 19.11 11.19 4.23
CA GLN A 703 18.24 10.43 3.32
C GLN A 703 16.81 10.38 3.87
N ILE A 704 15.82 10.47 2.98
CA ILE A 704 14.41 10.24 3.32
C ILE A 704 14.22 8.76 3.73
N PRO A 705 13.62 8.48 4.89
CA PRO A 705 13.36 7.10 5.34
C PRO A 705 12.46 6.31 4.40
N GLN A 706 12.53 4.98 4.51
CA GLN A 706 11.72 4.01 3.77
C GLN A 706 11.95 4.05 2.24
N THR A 707 13.06 4.63 1.81
CA THR A 707 13.45 4.79 0.41
C THR A 707 14.75 4.04 0.14
N ALA A 708 14.78 3.21 -0.90
CA ALA A 708 16.01 2.60 -1.42
C ALA A 708 16.64 3.53 -2.46
N LYS A 709 17.98 3.67 -2.45
CA LYS A 709 18.66 4.48 -3.47
C LYS A 709 18.67 3.79 -4.83
N ASN A 710 18.91 2.50 -4.86
CA ASN A 710 18.93 1.72 -6.09
C ASN A 710 17.92 0.58 -5.99
N SER A 711 17.21 0.35 -7.08
CA SER A 711 16.35 -0.81 -7.25
C SER A 711 16.39 -1.30 -8.68
N PHE A 712 16.40 -2.61 -8.85
CA PHE A 712 16.35 -3.26 -10.14
C PHE A 712 15.35 -4.41 -10.07
N THR A 713 14.54 -4.56 -11.10
CA THR A 713 13.65 -5.70 -11.25
C THR A 713 13.60 -6.09 -12.71
N MET A 714 13.74 -7.38 -13.00
CA MET A 714 13.65 -7.91 -14.35
C MET A 714 12.97 -9.27 -14.32
N THR A 715 11.83 -9.37 -14.95
CA THR A 715 11.12 -10.61 -15.26
C THR A 715 11.39 -10.95 -16.73
N SER A 716 11.80 -12.19 -17.01
CA SER A 716 12.06 -12.69 -18.35
C SER A 716 11.47 -14.08 -18.50
N ASN A 717 10.83 -14.36 -19.64
CA ASN A 717 10.26 -15.66 -19.97
C ASN A 717 10.62 -16.00 -21.40
N VAL A 718 11.10 -17.24 -21.62
CA VAL A 718 11.56 -17.73 -22.92
C VAL A 718 10.86 -19.06 -23.22
N GLU A 719 10.27 -19.19 -24.36
CA GLU A 719 9.81 -20.48 -24.92
C GLU A 719 11.03 -21.24 -25.44
N VAL A 720 11.48 -22.25 -24.67
CA VAL A 720 12.68 -23.03 -25.00
C VAL A 720 12.35 -24.21 -25.89
N LEU A 721 11.14 -24.70 -25.83
CA LEU A 721 10.55 -25.73 -26.69
C LEU A 721 9.08 -25.36 -26.93
N LYS A 722 8.48 -25.85 -28.03
CA LYS A 722 7.07 -25.58 -28.31
C LYS A 722 6.20 -25.97 -27.10
N GLY A 723 5.52 -24.97 -26.54
CA GLY A 723 4.67 -25.13 -25.37
C GLY A 723 5.41 -25.13 -24.02
N LEU A 724 6.76 -25.14 -23.97
CA LEU A 724 7.52 -25.05 -22.73
C LEU A 724 8.19 -23.69 -22.59
N GLN A 725 7.70 -22.90 -21.66
CA GLN A 725 8.28 -21.63 -21.28
C GLN A 725 9.04 -21.78 -19.96
N ILE A 726 10.26 -21.25 -19.91
CA ILE A 726 11.06 -21.12 -18.70
C ILE A 726 11.31 -19.64 -18.46
N GLY A 727 11.22 -19.22 -17.23
CA GLY A 727 11.44 -17.82 -16.88
C GLY A 727 11.77 -17.62 -15.41
N GLY A 728 11.94 -16.36 -15.05
CA GLY A 728 12.20 -15.96 -13.69
C GLY A 728 12.18 -14.46 -13.52
N THR A 729 12.30 -14.05 -12.26
CA THR A 729 12.38 -12.65 -11.87
C THR A 729 13.61 -12.44 -10.98
N ALA A 730 14.43 -11.43 -11.31
CA ALA A 730 15.50 -10.95 -10.46
C ALA A 730 15.08 -9.62 -9.83
N ILE A 731 15.15 -9.49 -8.53
CA ILE A 731 14.81 -8.29 -7.77
C ILE A 731 16.01 -7.89 -6.93
N TYR A 732 16.50 -6.67 -7.12
CA TYR A 732 17.47 -6.02 -6.26
C TYR A 732 16.84 -4.82 -5.56
N MET A 733 17.07 -4.71 -4.27
CA MET A 733 16.70 -3.55 -3.47
C MET A 733 17.89 -3.17 -2.60
N ASP A 734 18.27 -1.89 -2.65
CA ASP A 734 19.33 -1.33 -1.82
C ASP A 734 18.90 -1.23 -0.35
N THR A 735 19.87 -0.98 0.54
CA THR A 735 19.65 -0.67 1.96
C THR A 735 18.57 0.39 2.12
N GLN A 736 17.62 0.16 3.03
CA GLN A 736 16.59 1.10 3.37
C GLN A 736 16.77 1.61 4.80
N ILE A 737 16.69 2.92 4.95
CA ILE A 737 16.68 3.56 6.27
C ILE A 737 15.25 3.50 6.81
N GLY A 738 15.04 2.90 7.98
CA GLY A 738 13.77 2.94 8.70
C GLY A 738 13.52 4.32 9.29
N GLY A 739 14.51 4.89 9.93
CA GLY A 739 14.43 6.21 10.53
C GLY A 739 15.68 6.61 11.28
N TYR A 740 15.66 7.81 11.81
CA TYR A 740 16.74 8.39 12.62
C TYR A 740 16.21 8.71 14.02
N ALA A 741 17.07 8.59 15.01
CA ALA A 741 16.78 8.97 16.38
C ALA A 741 17.81 9.97 16.89
N ASP A 742 17.35 10.91 17.69
CA ASP A 742 18.14 11.98 18.28
C ASP A 742 18.13 11.83 19.80
N ASN A 743 19.28 11.91 20.45
CA ASN A 743 19.39 11.81 21.91
C ASN A 743 19.81 13.13 22.58
N ARG A 744 19.57 14.26 21.92
CA ARG A 744 19.67 15.57 22.59
C ARG A 744 18.58 15.66 23.67
N ALA A 745 18.88 16.40 24.72
CA ALA A 745 17.94 16.67 25.79
C ALA A 745 17.94 18.17 26.11
N ALA A 746 16.87 18.65 26.72
CA ALA A 746 16.85 19.94 27.36
C ALA A 746 16.73 19.75 28.87
N THR A 747 17.44 20.55 29.62
CA THR A 747 17.35 20.63 31.08
C THR A 747 17.03 22.07 31.50
N GLN A 748 16.43 22.29 32.66
CA GLN A 748 16.24 23.60 33.22
C GLN A 748 16.68 23.63 34.67
N THR A 749 17.08 24.81 35.12
CA THR A 749 17.40 25.07 36.52
C THR A 749 16.17 25.63 37.27
N ALA A 750 16.23 25.66 38.61
CA ALA A 750 15.20 26.31 39.42
C ALA A 750 15.05 27.82 39.09
N ALA A 751 16.12 28.45 38.59
CA ALA A 751 16.09 29.84 38.12
C ALA A 751 15.43 30.00 36.73
N GLY A 752 15.11 28.91 36.04
CA GLY A 752 14.47 28.92 34.73
C GLY A 752 15.45 29.01 33.55
N VAL A 753 16.75 28.80 33.79
CA VAL A 753 17.74 28.72 32.70
C VAL A 753 17.64 27.39 32.03
N ILE A 754 17.39 27.40 30.71
CA ILE A 754 17.31 26.18 29.87
C ILE A 754 18.69 25.93 29.26
N THR A 755 19.14 24.69 29.37
CA THR A 755 20.41 24.23 28.75
C THR A 755 20.10 23.08 27.83
N ILE A 756 20.63 23.13 26.58
CA ILE A 756 20.56 22.05 25.63
C ILE A 756 21.74 21.10 25.87
N VAL A 757 21.46 19.87 26.21
CA VAL A 757 22.46 18.80 26.32
C VAL A 757 22.73 18.28 24.90
N PRO A 758 23.98 18.40 24.39
CA PRO A 758 24.30 17.93 23.04
C PRO A 758 24.04 16.44 22.86
N ALA A 759 23.71 16.04 21.63
CA ALA A 759 23.62 14.63 21.29
C ALA A 759 24.98 13.95 21.43
N THR A 760 25.05 12.86 22.17
CA THR A 760 26.23 12.00 22.22
C THR A 760 26.23 11.03 21.04
N LYS A 761 25.08 10.72 20.49
CA LYS A 761 24.91 9.82 19.33
C LYS A 761 23.59 10.08 18.59
N VAL A 762 23.60 9.75 17.30
CA VAL A 762 22.41 9.70 16.46
C VAL A 762 22.28 8.29 15.91
N LEU A 763 21.19 7.61 16.25
CA LEU A 763 20.95 6.24 15.80
C LEU A 763 20.24 6.24 14.45
N THR A 764 20.79 5.49 13.51
CA THR A 764 20.19 5.20 12.21
C THR A 764 19.70 3.76 12.22
N ARG A 765 18.44 3.54 12.00
CA ARG A 765 17.86 2.20 11.84
C ARG A 765 17.81 1.87 10.38
N GLU A 766 18.37 0.72 10.00
CA GLU A 766 18.38 0.30 8.60
C GLU A 766 18.12 -1.19 8.44
N VAL A 767 17.64 -1.57 7.29
CA VAL A 767 17.58 -2.96 6.82
C VAL A 767 18.52 -3.12 5.64
N PRO A 768 19.30 -4.24 5.59
CA PRO A 768 20.27 -4.46 4.53
C PRO A 768 19.58 -4.65 3.17
N GLY A 769 20.28 -4.25 2.12
CA GLY A 769 19.88 -4.53 0.75
C GLY A 769 19.91 -6.02 0.43
N TYR A 770 19.21 -6.41 -0.62
CA TYR A 770 19.11 -7.81 -1.00
C TYR A 770 18.96 -8.03 -2.50
N TRP A 771 19.33 -9.25 -2.94
CA TRP A 771 18.86 -9.86 -4.17
C TRP A 771 17.88 -10.98 -3.84
N ARG A 772 16.78 -11.02 -4.60
CA ARG A 772 15.82 -12.11 -4.63
C ARG A 772 15.72 -12.63 -6.06
N PHE A 773 15.72 -13.94 -6.21
CA PHE A 773 15.51 -14.61 -7.49
C PHE A 773 14.29 -15.51 -7.39
N ASP A 774 13.41 -15.43 -8.39
CA ASP A 774 12.28 -16.31 -8.55
C ASP A 774 12.46 -17.05 -9.87
N ALA A 775 12.00 -18.32 -9.94
CA ALA A 775 12.06 -19.14 -11.14
C ALA A 775 10.68 -19.72 -11.44
N ARG A 776 10.42 -19.98 -12.71
CA ARG A 776 9.20 -20.64 -13.12
C ARG A 776 9.39 -21.47 -14.38
N ALA A 777 8.53 -22.49 -14.52
CA ALA A 777 8.34 -23.23 -15.77
C ALA A 777 6.83 -23.34 -16.03
N ASN A 778 6.43 -23.20 -17.27
CA ASN A 778 5.04 -23.38 -17.71
C ASN A 778 5.03 -24.28 -18.93
N TYR A 779 4.22 -25.32 -18.91
CA TYR A 779 4.07 -26.27 -20.01
C TYR A 779 2.62 -26.32 -20.49
N GLN A 780 2.42 -25.98 -21.75
CA GLN A 780 1.13 -26.07 -22.43
C GLN A 780 0.91 -27.51 -22.89
N LEU A 781 0.04 -28.26 -22.20
CA LEU A 781 -0.28 -29.65 -22.54
C LEU A 781 -1.09 -29.74 -23.83
N ASN A 782 -2.08 -28.85 -24.00
CA ASN A 782 -2.92 -28.75 -25.19
C ASN A 782 -3.53 -27.32 -25.23
N GLY A 783 -4.41 -27.05 -26.19
CA GLY A 783 -5.04 -25.71 -26.34
C GLY A 783 -5.78 -25.21 -25.09
N ALA A 784 -6.25 -26.12 -24.25
CA ALA A 784 -7.06 -25.78 -23.08
C ALA A 784 -6.29 -25.85 -21.73
N VAL A 785 -5.28 -26.73 -21.61
CA VAL A 785 -4.67 -27.04 -20.31
C VAL A 785 -3.19 -26.69 -20.28
N SER A 786 -2.74 -25.99 -19.28
CA SER A 786 -1.33 -25.76 -18.97
C SER A 786 -0.99 -26.10 -17.53
N LEU A 787 0.25 -26.50 -17.30
CA LEU A 787 0.84 -26.77 -15.99
C LEU A 787 1.95 -25.77 -15.74
N SER A 788 1.98 -25.18 -14.56
CA SER A 788 3.09 -24.31 -14.18
C SER A 788 3.64 -24.66 -12.80
N VAL A 789 4.94 -24.43 -12.62
CA VAL A 789 5.63 -24.48 -11.33
C VAL A 789 6.30 -23.16 -11.11
N ASN A 790 6.07 -22.57 -9.94
CA ASN A 790 6.70 -21.32 -9.49
C ASN A 790 7.52 -21.60 -8.24
N ALA A 791 8.74 -21.06 -8.20
CA ALA A 791 9.61 -21.06 -7.03
C ALA A 791 9.95 -19.60 -6.70
N GLN A 792 9.27 -19.04 -5.72
CA GLN A 792 9.53 -17.67 -5.21
C GLN A 792 10.67 -17.71 -4.19
N ASN A 793 11.53 -16.68 -4.19
CA ASN A 793 12.72 -16.62 -3.34
C ASN A 793 13.57 -17.90 -3.46
N LEU A 794 13.92 -18.28 -4.68
CA LEU A 794 14.59 -19.54 -5.05
C LEU A 794 15.81 -19.84 -4.19
N THR A 795 16.62 -18.82 -3.88
CA THR A 795 17.85 -18.94 -3.06
C THR A 795 17.57 -18.95 -1.56
N ASN A 796 16.30 -18.93 -1.14
CA ASN A 796 15.89 -18.87 0.26
C ASN A 796 16.54 -17.71 1.04
N LYS A 797 16.73 -16.56 0.37
CA LYS A 797 17.32 -15.38 0.99
C LYS A 797 16.46 -14.85 2.13
N THR A 798 17.06 -14.60 3.29
CA THR A 798 16.41 -13.84 4.36
C THR A 798 16.57 -12.36 4.09
N TYR A 799 15.44 -11.64 3.98
CA TYR A 799 15.42 -10.20 3.74
C TYR A 799 14.19 -9.57 4.43
N PHE A 800 14.17 -8.25 4.47
CA PHE A 800 13.09 -7.48 5.12
C PHE A 800 12.21 -6.83 4.05
N SER A 801 10.92 -7.10 4.12
CA SER A 801 9.93 -6.59 3.16
C SER A 801 9.48 -5.17 3.47
N GLN A 802 9.56 -4.77 4.73
CA GLN A 802 9.15 -3.46 5.25
C GLN A 802 10.03 -3.07 6.44
N THR A 803 10.22 -1.78 6.65
CA THR A 803 10.93 -1.23 7.80
C THR A 803 10.13 -0.11 8.44
N TYR A 804 10.20 0.00 9.76
CA TYR A 804 9.59 1.08 10.52
C TYR A 804 10.63 1.85 11.33
N THR A 805 10.29 3.08 11.69
CA THR A 805 11.26 4.02 12.28
C THR A 805 11.80 3.61 13.63
N ASN A 806 11.01 2.95 14.49
CA ASN A 806 11.36 2.82 15.90
C ASN A 806 11.50 1.37 16.39
N HIS A 807 10.64 0.44 15.99
CA HIS A 807 10.49 -0.79 16.73
C HIS A 807 10.96 -2.04 15.98
N TYR A 808 10.59 -2.19 14.71
CA TYR A 808 10.74 -3.46 14.03
C TYR A 808 11.00 -3.35 12.52
N ALA A 809 11.46 -4.46 11.95
CA ALA A 809 11.48 -4.69 10.51
C ALA A 809 10.75 -6.00 10.19
N ALA A 810 9.84 -5.96 9.23
CA ALA A 810 9.04 -7.12 8.85
C ALA A 810 9.84 -8.04 7.93
N LEU A 811 9.88 -9.32 8.28
CA LEU A 811 10.55 -10.35 7.49
C LEU A 811 9.72 -10.70 6.25
N ALA A 812 10.40 -10.97 5.16
CA ALA A 812 9.79 -11.54 3.96
C ALA A 812 9.63 -13.07 4.07
N PRO A 813 8.69 -13.68 3.33
CA PRO A 813 8.56 -15.12 3.27
C PRO A 813 9.87 -15.81 2.83
N ALA A 814 10.07 -17.03 3.32
CA ALA A 814 11.11 -17.93 2.84
C ALA A 814 10.80 -18.40 1.41
N ARG A 815 11.64 -19.31 0.87
CA ARG A 815 11.32 -19.95 -0.42
C ARG A 815 9.95 -20.62 -0.34
N THR A 816 9.16 -20.41 -1.39
CA THR A 816 7.85 -21.05 -1.56
C THR A 816 7.76 -21.64 -2.95
N VAL A 817 7.53 -22.94 -3.05
CA VAL A 817 7.35 -23.64 -4.32
C VAL A 817 5.90 -24.13 -4.41
N PHE A 818 5.24 -23.84 -5.54
CA PHE A 818 3.88 -24.29 -5.79
C PHE A 818 3.66 -24.62 -7.27
N GLY A 819 2.83 -25.63 -7.50
CA GLY A 819 2.37 -26.03 -8.81
C GLY A 819 0.96 -25.51 -9.08
N THR A 820 0.66 -25.19 -10.33
CA THR A 820 -0.66 -24.70 -10.77
C THR A 820 -1.10 -25.44 -12.03
N VAL A 821 -2.34 -25.88 -12.03
CA VAL A 821 -3.05 -26.33 -13.23
C VAL A 821 -3.95 -25.19 -13.69
N ASN A 822 -3.82 -24.79 -14.95
CA ASN A 822 -4.68 -23.79 -15.57
C ASN A 822 -5.50 -24.43 -16.68
N VAL A 823 -6.77 -24.09 -16.74
CA VAL A 823 -7.70 -24.52 -17.79
C VAL A 823 -8.31 -23.27 -18.44
N LYS A 824 -8.31 -23.25 -19.79
CA LYS A 824 -8.98 -22.21 -20.60
C LYS A 824 -10.06 -22.86 -21.46
N PHE A 825 -11.17 -22.17 -21.67
CA PHE A 825 -12.31 -22.66 -22.50
C PHE A 825 -13.07 -21.49 -23.12
#